data_3313624a1123eaea58d9e0f3ad0579a5
#
_entry.id   3313624a1123eaea58d9e0f3ad0579a5
#
_cell.length_a   1.000
_cell.length_b   1.000
_cell.length_c   1.000
_cell.angle_alpha   90.00
_cell.angle_beta   90.00
_cell.angle_gamma   90.00
#
_symmetry.space_group_name_H-M   'P 1'
#
loop_
_entity.id
_entity.type
_entity.pdbx_description
1 polymer ?
#
loop_
_entity_poly.entity_id
_entity_poly.type
_entity_poly.pdbx_seq_one_letter_code
_entity_poly.pdbx_strand_id
1 'polypeptide(L)'
;MNLQSNIKNNLNMIGGGNDISLEENGRLFPLWIMKNFKKYILPEIIRKEGEDPCNEQISNELEKYQQFVGSYLDYRSPFKDLLVYHGLGSGKTVTSINVYNILYNYTPKWNVVLLIKASLKNDPWLKDIGNWLQKENYEDRLRNIIFVNYDSPFADRDFLDKIKKLDSSKPFIFIIDEAHQFINNVYNNISSKKGKRAQVIYEYIQQEKKENKNNRILLLSATPAINTPYELALIFNLLRPSSFSTSEAIFSQTYISSSNFASLNENSKNQFQRRITGLVSYYLGATPDKFATKITHYKNIIMNDYHEEIYNYFEDIEEQKEKIRRRMSRGKVENDQSTYNAYTRQACNFVFPNIDDTTNGELRPRPGMFKIKDVESAIIDEGKYENKQKEMIKASKNIAEYVKTIKKYINTTVEFFKEIHKKDINNNHTLKDDINNFHKKYNSSFTLFFEKATKKSSLFEELYKCSAKMVRIIFNIFKTKGPVLVYSNYVEMEGLQIFKIYLNFFGYISLDGDNKFDNKELDKKMDYDTYRYVEFHGGIKPELRETNKKLFNNPLNKYGKIAKIIMISPAGTEGINLYNVRQVHIMEPHWNEVRIEQIVGRAVRICHHKALPMEERKVDVFRYKMIRKNGKETTDEKMENISRKKNNLLISFIEAIKEVAVDCELFKNHNMIGSQYSCFKFNEETLFDENVGPAYIEKHEYDQKINNGSNSKDSSIEKIKVKKINAVIKLSDDTYSELKFFWYYDKTRTVYDYELNYPVGKIDVDDNGNENKLDNNTYIISKIINIPNFTIY
;
A
#
# COMPACT_ATOMS: atom_id res chain seq x y z
N MET A 1 -19.06 -9.46 27.81
CA MET A 1 -18.82 -9.01 29.20
C MET A 1 -17.92 -7.78 29.32
N ASN A 2 -17.12 -7.40 28.32
CA ASN A 2 -16.11 -6.33 28.49
C ASN A 2 -16.45 -4.96 27.88
N LEU A 3 -17.57 -4.81 27.14
CA LEU A 3 -18.09 -3.47 26.83
C LEU A 3 -18.59 -2.74 28.09
N GLN A 4 -19.10 -3.50 29.06
CA GLN A 4 -19.46 -2.94 30.37
C GLN A 4 -18.22 -2.49 31.17
N SER A 5 -17.05 -3.10 30.98
CA SER A 5 -15.81 -2.68 31.66
C SER A 5 -15.22 -1.40 31.09
N ASN A 6 -15.22 -1.20 29.77
CA ASN A 6 -14.71 0.05 29.18
C ASN A 6 -15.65 1.23 29.36
N ILE A 7 -16.95 1.00 29.31
CA ILE A 7 -17.93 2.01 29.72
C ILE A 7 -17.85 2.26 31.23
N LYS A 8 -17.65 1.21 32.04
CA LYS A 8 -17.38 1.36 33.48
C LYS A 8 -16.05 2.02 33.79
N ASN A 9 -14.98 1.73 33.01
CA ASN A 9 -13.68 2.38 33.23
C ASN A 9 -13.68 3.85 32.85
N ASN A 10 -14.39 4.26 31.81
CA ASN A 10 -14.61 5.67 31.51
C ASN A 10 -15.57 6.37 32.53
N LEU A 11 -16.48 5.61 33.14
CA LEU A 11 -17.34 6.09 34.22
C LEU A 11 -16.66 6.03 35.62
N ASN A 12 -15.73 5.11 35.82
CA ASN A 12 -15.04 4.95 37.11
C ASN A 12 -13.77 5.79 37.26
N MET A 13 -13.26 6.40 36.20
CA MET A 13 -12.11 7.33 36.31
C MET A 13 -12.49 8.75 36.76
N ILE A 14 -13.78 9.03 36.94
CA ILE A 14 -14.25 10.32 37.45
C ILE A 14 -15.13 10.04 38.67
N GLY A 15 -14.59 10.18 39.84
CA GLY A 15 -15.15 9.94 41.18
C GLY A 15 -16.65 9.84 41.27
N GLY A 16 -17.17 8.69 41.59
CA GLY A 16 -18.37 8.39 42.39
C GLY A 16 -19.69 9.12 42.13
N GLY A 17 -19.94 9.68 40.94
CA GLY A 17 -21.17 10.39 40.62
C GLY A 17 -21.82 9.89 39.34
N ASN A 18 -23.15 10.05 39.20
CA ASN A 18 -23.91 9.79 37.98
C ASN A 18 -23.68 10.89 36.92
N ASP A 19 -22.40 11.17 36.60
CA ASP A 19 -22.08 12.20 35.63
C ASP A 19 -21.86 11.56 34.25
N ILE A 20 -22.40 12.15 33.19
CA ILE A 20 -22.10 11.80 31.81
C ILE A 20 -21.38 12.95 31.13
N SER A 21 -20.43 12.62 30.25
CA SER A 21 -19.75 13.58 29.39
C SER A 21 -20.53 13.72 28.09
N LEU A 22 -20.99 14.91 27.81
CA LEU A 22 -21.60 15.28 26.53
C LEU A 22 -20.56 15.90 25.64
N GLU A 23 -20.45 15.38 24.43
CA GLU A 23 -19.79 16.09 23.36
C GLU A 23 -20.84 16.83 22.57
N GLU A 24 -20.75 18.15 22.56
CA GLU A 24 -21.61 18.95 21.69
C GLU A 24 -21.37 18.57 20.23
N ASN A 25 -22.44 18.27 19.52
CA ASN A 25 -22.60 18.13 18.08
C ASN A 25 -21.90 16.92 17.43
N GLY A 26 -22.58 16.25 16.54
CA GLY A 26 -22.01 15.46 15.50
C GLY A 26 -21.83 13.96 15.75
N ARG A 27 -22.67 13.36 16.54
CA ARG A 27 -22.63 11.93 16.84
C ARG A 27 -23.58 11.05 15.97
N LEU A 28 -24.41 11.64 15.14
CA LEU A 28 -25.53 10.90 14.53
C LEU A 28 -25.05 9.70 13.69
N PHE A 29 -24.12 9.89 12.75
CA PHE A 29 -23.64 8.80 11.92
C PHE A 29 -22.81 7.76 12.68
N PRO A 30 -21.81 8.14 13.50
CA PRO A 30 -21.11 7.19 14.37
C PRO A 30 -22.06 6.43 15.31
N LEU A 31 -23.07 7.09 15.85
CA LEU A 31 -24.08 6.46 16.71
C LEU A 31 -24.93 5.46 15.92
N TRP A 32 -25.29 5.79 14.68
CA TRP A 32 -26.01 4.88 13.81
C TRP A 32 -25.19 3.62 13.52
N ILE A 33 -23.89 3.75 13.22
CA ILE A 33 -22.96 2.63 13.07
C ILE A 33 -22.93 1.78 14.34
N MET A 34 -22.71 2.41 15.50
CA MET A 34 -22.67 1.69 16.78
C MET A 34 -24.00 0.98 17.10
N LYS A 35 -25.13 1.61 16.84
CA LYS A 35 -26.45 1.02 17.09
C LYS A 35 -26.69 -0.22 16.22
N ASN A 36 -26.35 -0.16 14.94
CA ASN A 36 -26.69 -1.22 13.99
C ASN A 36 -25.61 -2.29 13.84
N PHE A 37 -24.34 -1.98 14.11
CA PHE A 37 -23.20 -2.84 13.81
C PHE A 37 -22.31 -3.17 15.01
N LYS A 38 -22.72 -2.85 16.24
CA LYS A 38 -21.92 -3.11 17.47
C LYS A 38 -21.44 -4.57 17.61
N LYS A 39 -22.17 -5.54 17.04
CA LYS A 39 -21.78 -6.96 17.06
C LYS A 39 -20.45 -7.25 16.34
N TYR A 40 -20.01 -6.35 15.49
CA TYR A 40 -18.76 -6.47 14.73
C TYR A 40 -17.58 -5.78 15.41
N ILE A 41 -17.77 -5.21 16.60
CA ILE A 41 -16.65 -4.64 17.38
C ILE A 41 -15.56 -5.69 17.54
N LEU A 42 -14.33 -5.30 17.19
CA LEU A 42 -13.16 -6.14 17.42
C LEU A 42 -12.75 -6.07 18.89
N PRO A 43 -12.54 -7.23 19.54
CA PRO A 43 -12.13 -7.26 20.94
C PRO A 43 -10.72 -6.68 21.09
N GLU A 44 -10.39 -6.29 22.32
CA GLU A 44 -9.00 -5.99 22.67
C GLU A 44 -8.12 -7.22 22.48
N ILE A 45 -6.89 -6.98 22.03
CA ILE A 45 -5.91 -8.04 21.85
C ILE A 45 -5.19 -8.26 23.18
N ILE A 46 -5.56 -9.32 23.87
CA ILE A 46 -4.92 -9.73 25.12
C ILE A 46 -4.02 -10.93 24.79
N ARG A 47 -2.70 -10.77 24.95
CA ARG A 47 -1.72 -11.84 24.76
C ARG A 47 -1.25 -12.36 26.10
N LYS A 48 -1.12 -13.67 26.21
CA LYS A 48 -0.43 -14.28 27.34
C LYS A 48 1.08 -14.19 27.11
N GLU A 49 1.83 -14.06 28.17
CA GLU A 49 3.30 -14.04 28.09
C GLU A 49 3.80 -15.35 27.46
N GLY A 50 4.66 -15.22 26.43
CA GLY A 50 5.19 -16.36 25.67
C GLY A 50 4.25 -16.95 24.61
N GLU A 51 3.03 -16.43 24.43
CA GLU A 51 2.12 -16.90 23.40
C GLU A 51 2.58 -16.43 22.01
N ASP A 52 2.75 -17.37 21.08
CA ASP A 52 3.08 -17.04 19.68
C ASP A 52 1.79 -16.70 18.91
N PRO A 53 1.61 -15.42 18.49
CA PRO A 53 0.42 -14.98 17.79
C PRO A 53 0.23 -15.65 16.41
N CYS A 54 1.28 -16.30 15.90
CA CYS A 54 1.24 -16.99 14.62
C CYS A 54 0.81 -18.46 14.73
N ASN A 55 0.60 -18.97 15.94
CA ASN A 55 0.09 -20.32 16.18
C ASN A 55 -1.43 -20.38 16.33
N GLU A 56 -2.11 -19.24 16.27
CA GLU A 56 -3.56 -19.21 16.23
C GLU A 56 -4.08 -20.02 15.04
N GLN A 57 -5.09 -20.87 15.29
CA GLN A 57 -5.75 -21.59 14.22
C GLN A 57 -6.45 -20.60 13.30
N ILE A 58 -6.13 -20.65 12.01
CA ILE A 58 -6.86 -19.90 10.98
C ILE A 58 -8.26 -20.52 10.94
N SER A 59 -9.26 -19.79 11.43
CA SER A 59 -10.64 -20.22 11.25
C SER A 59 -10.99 -20.12 9.75
N ASN A 60 -11.72 -21.12 9.25
CA ASN A 60 -12.30 -21.07 7.90
C ASN A 60 -13.59 -20.23 7.90
N GLU A 61 -13.74 -19.33 8.86
CA GLU A 61 -14.89 -18.45 9.01
C GLU A 61 -14.53 -17.02 8.61
N LEU A 62 -15.54 -16.26 8.23
CA LEU A 62 -15.36 -14.84 7.92
C LEU A 62 -15.03 -14.07 9.20
N GLU A 63 -14.01 -13.27 9.14
CA GLU A 63 -13.65 -12.35 10.21
C GLU A 63 -14.72 -11.25 10.39
N LYS A 64 -14.84 -10.71 11.59
CA LYS A 64 -15.86 -9.69 11.91
C LYS A 64 -15.82 -8.48 11.00
N TYR A 65 -14.61 -8.01 10.63
CA TYR A 65 -14.46 -6.89 9.70
C TYR A 65 -14.91 -7.23 8.26
N GLN A 66 -14.78 -8.50 7.84
CA GLN A 66 -15.30 -8.98 6.54
C GLN A 66 -16.83 -9.10 6.57
N GLN A 67 -17.36 -9.61 7.68
CA GLN A 67 -18.81 -9.69 7.89
C GLN A 67 -19.43 -8.29 7.97
N PHE A 68 -18.76 -7.33 8.62
CA PHE A 68 -19.21 -5.94 8.70
C PHE A 68 -19.40 -5.34 7.31
N VAL A 69 -18.38 -5.44 6.42
CA VAL A 69 -18.46 -4.90 5.07
C VAL A 69 -19.64 -5.48 4.30
N GLY A 70 -19.85 -6.80 4.41
CA GLY A 70 -21.02 -7.46 3.79
C GLY A 70 -22.35 -6.92 4.31
N SER A 71 -22.48 -6.75 5.63
CA SER A 71 -23.69 -6.21 6.25
C SER A 71 -23.88 -4.71 5.96
N TYR A 72 -22.79 -3.95 5.87
CA TYR A 72 -22.85 -2.53 5.55
C TYR A 72 -23.34 -2.28 4.12
N LEU A 73 -23.00 -3.17 3.19
CA LEU A 73 -23.41 -3.11 1.77
C LEU A 73 -24.61 -4.03 1.44
N ASP A 74 -25.33 -4.53 2.45
CA ASP A 74 -26.55 -5.30 2.25
C ASP A 74 -27.51 -4.58 1.29
N TYR A 75 -28.36 -5.32 0.58
CA TYR A 75 -29.27 -4.76 -0.42
C TYR A 75 -30.17 -3.66 0.16
N ARG A 76 -30.65 -3.84 1.38
CA ARG A 76 -31.51 -2.90 2.10
C ARG A 76 -30.75 -1.70 2.70
N SER A 77 -29.43 -1.76 2.74
CA SER A 77 -28.61 -0.66 3.22
C SER A 77 -28.75 0.57 2.33
N PRO A 78 -28.78 1.79 2.87
CA PRO A 78 -28.68 3.01 2.08
C PRO A 78 -27.32 3.14 1.41
N PHE A 79 -26.29 2.40 1.89
CA PHE A 79 -24.93 2.43 1.36
C PHE A 79 -24.77 1.42 0.22
N LYS A 80 -24.20 1.88 -0.87
CA LYS A 80 -24.10 1.12 -2.12
C LYS A 80 -22.66 0.86 -2.54
N ASP A 81 -21.75 1.74 -2.18
CA ASP A 81 -20.40 1.83 -2.70
C ASP A 81 -19.39 1.99 -1.57
N LEU A 82 -18.21 1.37 -1.71
CA LEU A 82 -17.22 1.38 -0.64
C LEU A 82 -15.79 1.22 -1.17
N LEU A 83 -14.87 1.99 -0.63
CA LEU A 83 -13.44 1.70 -0.65
C LEU A 83 -13.10 0.80 0.55
N VAL A 84 -12.74 -0.45 0.28
CA VAL A 84 -12.20 -1.39 1.27
C VAL A 84 -10.70 -1.14 1.38
N TYR A 85 -10.33 -0.20 2.22
CA TYR A 85 -8.94 0.14 2.54
C TYR A 85 -8.45 -0.77 3.68
N HIS A 86 -8.25 -2.02 3.37
CA HIS A 86 -7.78 -3.02 4.32
C HIS A 86 -6.32 -3.39 4.05
N GLY A 87 -5.54 -3.54 5.10
CA GLY A 87 -4.12 -3.89 5.02
C GLY A 87 -3.83 -5.19 4.27
N LEU A 88 -2.57 -5.45 4.01
CA LEU A 88 -2.15 -6.68 3.32
C LEU A 88 -2.51 -7.92 4.15
N GLY A 89 -3.00 -8.96 3.48
CA GLY A 89 -3.35 -10.22 4.13
C GLY A 89 -4.70 -10.22 4.88
N SER A 90 -5.48 -9.14 4.83
CA SER A 90 -6.82 -9.05 5.44
C SER A 90 -7.92 -9.83 4.70
N GLY A 91 -7.62 -10.50 3.60
CA GLY A 91 -8.62 -11.25 2.82
C GLY A 91 -9.62 -10.35 2.08
N LYS A 92 -9.18 -9.25 1.48
CA LYS A 92 -10.03 -8.34 0.68
C LYS A 92 -10.83 -9.06 -0.41
N THR A 93 -10.22 -10.03 -1.09
CA THR A 93 -10.89 -10.90 -2.07
C THR A 93 -12.08 -11.62 -1.44
N VAL A 94 -11.87 -12.25 -0.29
CA VAL A 94 -12.90 -12.96 0.47
C VAL A 94 -14.01 -11.99 0.91
N THR A 95 -13.65 -10.80 1.38
CA THR A 95 -14.62 -9.74 1.74
C THR A 95 -15.54 -9.42 0.58
N SER A 96 -14.99 -9.25 -0.63
CA SER A 96 -15.79 -8.90 -1.81
C SER A 96 -16.68 -10.06 -2.30
N ILE A 97 -16.20 -11.30 -2.20
CA ILE A 97 -16.99 -12.49 -2.49
C ILE A 97 -18.18 -12.60 -1.50
N ASN A 98 -17.96 -12.29 -0.22
CA ASN A 98 -19.00 -12.25 0.79
C ASN A 98 -20.07 -11.19 0.47
N VAL A 99 -19.68 -10.00 0.04
CA VAL A 99 -20.64 -8.96 -0.42
C VAL A 99 -21.50 -9.50 -1.56
N TYR A 100 -20.89 -10.15 -2.56
CA TYR A 100 -21.65 -10.76 -3.66
C TYR A 100 -22.58 -11.85 -3.18
N ASN A 101 -22.16 -12.74 -2.28
CA ASN A 101 -23.01 -13.79 -1.70
C ASN A 101 -24.27 -13.20 -1.03
N ILE A 102 -24.11 -12.15 -0.22
CA ILE A 102 -25.21 -11.49 0.49
C ILE A 102 -26.19 -10.86 -0.51
N LEU A 103 -25.66 -10.12 -1.50
CA LEU A 103 -26.50 -9.47 -2.51
C LEU A 103 -27.23 -10.49 -3.40
N TYR A 104 -26.58 -11.57 -3.79
CA TYR A 104 -27.20 -12.66 -4.55
C TYR A 104 -28.30 -13.38 -3.76
N ASN A 105 -28.10 -13.60 -2.46
CA ASN A 105 -29.11 -14.24 -1.60
C ASN A 105 -30.38 -13.39 -1.45
N TYR A 106 -30.22 -12.08 -1.54
CA TYR A 106 -31.38 -11.17 -1.56
C TYR A 106 -32.08 -11.21 -2.92
N THR A 107 -31.33 -11.13 -4.02
CA THR A 107 -31.84 -11.27 -5.40
C THR A 107 -30.73 -11.81 -6.31
N PRO A 108 -30.98 -12.89 -7.09
CA PRO A 108 -29.97 -13.47 -7.98
C PRO A 108 -29.73 -12.67 -9.28
N LYS A 109 -30.26 -11.47 -9.39
CA LYS A 109 -30.21 -10.65 -10.61
C LYS A 109 -29.06 -9.65 -10.59
N TRP A 110 -27.80 -10.12 -10.68
CA TRP A 110 -26.59 -9.29 -10.70
C TRP A 110 -25.67 -9.63 -11.86
N ASN A 111 -25.04 -8.61 -12.44
CA ASN A 111 -23.84 -8.75 -13.29
C ASN A 111 -22.62 -8.39 -12.46
N VAL A 112 -21.66 -9.28 -12.30
CA VAL A 112 -20.44 -9.04 -11.51
C VAL A 112 -19.25 -8.84 -12.45
N VAL A 113 -18.65 -7.67 -12.40
CA VAL A 113 -17.51 -7.29 -13.23
C VAL A 113 -16.27 -7.14 -12.36
N LEU A 114 -15.35 -8.10 -12.47
CA LEU A 114 -14.08 -8.11 -11.75
C LEU A 114 -12.98 -7.47 -12.62
N LEU A 115 -12.56 -6.27 -12.25
CA LEU A 115 -11.40 -5.61 -12.85
C LEU A 115 -10.17 -5.97 -12.02
N ILE A 116 -9.29 -6.79 -12.58
CA ILE A 116 -8.12 -7.34 -11.89
C ILE A 116 -6.87 -7.30 -12.77
N LYS A 117 -5.71 -7.51 -12.19
CA LYS A 117 -4.48 -7.83 -12.92
C LYS A 117 -4.47 -9.28 -13.36
N ALA A 118 -3.86 -9.56 -14.51
CA ALA A 118 -3.76 -10.93 -15.03
C ALA A 118 -3.10 -11.89 -14.03
N SER A 119 -2.08 -11.45 -13.30
CA SER A 119 -1.37 -12.22 -12.30
C SER A 119 -2.22 -12.65 -11.10
N LEU A 120 -3.30 -11.94 -10.81
CA LEU A 120 -4.18 -12.20 -9.66
C LEU A 120 -5.36 -13.13 -9.99
N LYS A 121 -5.57 -13.47 -11.26
CA LYS A 121 -6.74 -14.23 -11.70
C LYS A 121 -6.77 -15.64 -11.11
N ASN A 122 -5.68 -16.39 -11.20
CA ASN A 122 -5.64 -17.76 -10.73
C ASN A 122 -5.46 -17.84 -9.21
N ASP A 123 -4.56 -17.05 -8.67
CA ASP A 123 -4.28 -16.90 -7.24
C ASP A 123 -4.16 -15.39 -6.94
N PRO A 124 -5.03 -14.79 -6.11
CA PRO A 124 -6.01 -15.47 -5.23
C PRO A 124 -7.41 -15.70 -5.82
N TRP A 125 -7.85 -15.02 -6.89
CA TRP A 125 -9.27 -14.89 -7.23
C TRP A 125 -9.99 -16.23 -7.52
N LEU A 126 -9.54 -17.03 -8.48
CA LEU A 126 -10.23 -18.31 -8.80
C LEU A 126 -10.16 -19.29 -7.62
N LYS A 127 -9.07 -19.28 -6.87
CA LYS A 127 -8.93 -20.09 -5.66
C LYS A 127 -9.92 -19.68 -4.58
N ASP A 128 -10.03 -18.39 -4.31
CA ASP A 128 -10.93 -17.87 -3.27
C ASP A 128 -12.39 -17.99 -3.68
N ILE A 129 -12.74 -17.78 -4.96
CA ILE A 129 -14.07 -18.07 -5.50
C ILE A 129 -14.44 -19.55 -5.26
N GLY A 130 -13.51 -20.47 -5.57
CA GLY A 130 -13.72 -21.91 -5.34
C GLY A 130 -14.01 -22.25 -3.87
N ASN A 131 -13.41 -21.53 -2.94
CA ASN A 131 -13.53 -21.77 -1.50
C ASN A 131 -14.68 -21.00 -0.82
N TRP A 132 -14.94 -19.77 -1.23
CA TRP A 132 -15.82 -18.85 -0.51
C TRP A 132 -17.12 -18.47 -1.23
N LEU A 133 -17.22 -18.74 -2.54
CA LEU A 133 -18.52 -18.60 -3.21
C LEU A 133 -19.46 -19.69 -2.67
N GLN A 134 -20.67 -19.27 -2.26
CA GLN A 134 -21.64 -20.20 -1.69
C GLN A 134 -21.98 -21.34 -2.66
N LYS A 135 -22.05 -22.56 -2.14
CA LYS A 135 -22.27 -23.77 -2.95
C LYS A 135 -23.71 -23.83 -3.50
N GLU A 136 -24.64 -23.24 -2.80
CA GLU A 136 -26.00 -23.10 -3.29
C GLU A 136 -26.04 -22.24 -4.55
N ASN A 137 -26.59 -22.77 -5.64
CA ASN A 137 -26.60 -22.14 -6.98
C ASN A 137 -25.21 -21.73 -7.50
N TYR A 138 -24.17 -22.50 -7.17
CA TYR A 138 -22.78 -22.18 -7.47
C TYR A 138 -22.54 -21.83 -8.95
N GLU A 139 -23.05 -22.68 -9.87
CA GLU A 139 -22.87 -22.50 -11.31
C GLU A 139 -23.54 -21.21 -11.82
N ASP A 140 -24.71 -20.86 -11.30
CA ASP A 140 -25.39 -19.62 -11.67
C ASP A 140 -24.63 -18.40 -11.13
N ARG A 141 -24.18 -18.45 -9.87
CA ARG A 141 -23.33 -17.40 -9.29
C ARG A 141 -22.06 -17.18 -10.11
N LEU A 142 -21.41 -18.28 -10.54
CA LEU A 142 -20.16 -18.20 -11.30
C LEU A 142 -20.38 -17.64 -12.70
N ARG A 143 -21.46 -17.99 -13.38
CA ARG A 143 -21.82 -17.46 -14.71
C ARG A 143 -22.00 -15.95 -14.74
N ASN A 144 -22.44 -15.35 -13.64
CA ASN A 144 -22.65 -13.93 -13.53
C ASN A 144 -21.32 -13.14 -13.35
N ILE A 145 -20.20 -13.83 -13.14
CA ILE A 145 -18.88 -13.19 -12.90
C ILE A 145 -18.07 -13.14 -14.19
N ILE A 146 -17.72 -11.94 -14.62
CA ILE A 146 -16.77 -11.71 -15.71
C ILE A 146 -15.47 -11.10 -15.22
N PHE A 147 -14.36 -11.52 -15.81
CA PHE A 147 -13.03 -11.03 -15.49
C PHE A 147 -12.55 -10.09 -16.60
N VAL A 148 -12.02 -8.94 -16.23
CA VAL A 148 -11.38 -7.97 -17.11
C VAL A 148 -9.98 -7.66 -16.59
N ASN A 149 -8.97 -7.85 -17.44
CA ASN A 149 -7.61 -7.44 -17.11
C ASN A 149 -7.41 -5.98 -17.51
N TYR A 150 -7.43 -5.08 -16.55
CA TYR A 150 -7.32 -3.63 -16.80
C TYR A 150 -5.89 -3.19 -17.24
N ASP A 151 -4.86 -4.03 -17.08
CA ASP A 151 -3.51 -3.74 -17.56
C ASP A 151 -3.26 -4.22 -19.00
N SER A 152 -4.23 -4.96 -19.58
CA SER A 152 -4.12 -5.44 -20.97
C SER A 152 -3.99 -4.27 -21.97
N PRO A 153 -3.19 -4.42 -23.03
CA PRO A 153 -3.17 -3.48 -24.16
C PRO A 153 -4.53 -3.23 -24.81
N PHE A 154 -5.48 -4.13 -24.63
CA PHE A 154 -6.86 -4.08 -25.19
C PHE A 154 -7.94 -4.04 -24.11
N ALA A 155 -7.61 -3.56 -22.89
CA ALA A 155 -8.51 -3.60 -21.75
C ALA A 155 -9.86 -2.93 -22.00
N ASP A 156 -9.88 -1.78 -22.66
CA ASP A 156 -11.09 -1.04 -23.02
C ASP A 156 -12.01 -1.84 -23.95
N ARG A 157 -11.46 -2.46 -24.98
CA ARG A 157 -12.22 -3.27 -25.94
C ARG A 157 -12.75 -4.54 -25.30
N ASP A 158 -11.89 -5.29 -24.58
CA ASP A 158 -12.28 -6.50 -23.85
C ASP A 158 -13.39 -6.21 -22.86
N PHE A 159 -13.29 -5.08 -22.11
CA PHE A 159 -14.30 -4.62 -21.20
C PHE A 159 -15.64 -4.37 -21.89
N LEU A 160 -15.66 -3.51 -22.94
CA LEU A 160 -16.87 -3.15 -23.67
C LEU A 160 -17.53 -4.35 -24.36
N ASP A 161 -16.71 -5.25 -24.93
CA ASP A 161 -17.22 -6.44 -25.63
C ASP A 161 -17.83 -7.46 -24.64
N LYS A 162 -17.31 -7.55 -23.42
CA LYS A 162 -17.88 -8.39 -22.37
C LYS A 162 -19.16 -7.80 -21.79
N ILE A 163 -19.17 -6.49 -21.53
CA ILE A 163 -20.36 -5.80 -21.01
C ILE A 163 -21.55 -5.92 -21.96
N LYS A 164 -21.34 -5.74 -23.27
CA LYS A 164 -22.39 -5.89 -24.28
C LYS A 164 -23.09 -7.25 -24.31
N LYS A 165 -22.44 -8.28 -23.78
CA LYS A 165 -22.97 -9.64 -23.71
C LYS A 165 -23.80 -9.87 -22.43
N LEU A 166 -23.78 -8.97 -21.49
CA LEU A 166 -24.52 -9.07 -20.24
C LEU A 166 -25.94 -8.54 -20.39
N ASP A 167 -26.81 -9.03 -19.52
CA ASP A 167 -28.19 -8.58 -19.45
C ASP A 167 -28.25 -7.17 -18.82
N SER A 168 -28.51 -6.16 -19.63
CA SER A 168 -28.57 -4.76 -19.19
C SER A 168 -29.74 -4.46 -18.22
N SER A 169 -30.68 -5.35 -18.09
CA SER A 169 -31.79 -5.21 -17.09
C SER A 169 -31.35 -5.51 -15.67
N LYS A 170 -30.21 -6.18 -15.49
CA LYS A 170 -29.62 -6.51 -14.19
C LYS A 170 -28.65 -5.44 -13.72
N PRO A 171 -28.67 -5.07 -12.43
CA PRO A 171 -27.68 -4.14 -11.88
C PRO A 171 -26.28 -4.76 -11.86
N PHE A 172 -25.27 -3.89 -11.88
CA PHE A 172 -23.87 -4.27 -11.85
C PHE A 172 -23.28 -4.23 -10.43
N ILE A 173 -22.38 -5.16 -10.18
CA ILE A 173 -21.40 -5.09 -9.09
C ILE A 173 -20.02 -4.95 -9.74
N PHE A 174 -19.46 -3.76 -9.72
CA PHE A 174 -18.09 -3.51 -10.16
C PHE A 174 -17.12 -3.71 -8.99
N ILE A 175 -16.25 -4.69 -9.09
CA ILE A 175 -15.19 -4.93 -8.09
C ILE A 175 -13.86 -4.65 -8.75
N ILE A 176 -13.11 -3.69 -8.22
CA ILE A 176 -11.80 -3.30 -8.75
C ILE A 176 -10.74 -3.67 -7.72
N ASP A 177 -9.96 -4.69 -8.03
CA ASP A 177 -8.85 -5.10 -7.16
C ASP A 177 -7.58 -4.32 -7.48
N GLU A 178 -6.80 -4.03 -6.43
CA GLU A 178 -5.68 -3.09 -6.48
C GLU A 178 -6.10 -1.76 -7.13
N ALA A 179 -7.23 -1.23 -6.65
CA ALA A 179 -7.90 -0.06 -7.25
C ALA A 179 -6.97 1.13 -7.44
N HIS A 180 -5.98 1.31 -6.57
CA HIS A 180 -4.97 2.35 -6.70
C HIS A 180 -4.17 2.25 -8.02
N GLN A 181 -3.95 1.04 -8.54
CA GLN A 181 -3.23 0.87 -9.81
C GLN A 181 -4.12 1.20 -11.01
N PHE A 182 -5.37 0.74 -10.98
CA PHE A 182 -6.35 1.15 -11.99
C PHE A 182 -6.51 2.68 -12.05
N ILE A 183 -6.66 3.32 -10.90
CA ILE A 183 -6.79 4.78 -10.79
C ILE A 183 -5.52 5.50 -11.23
N ASN A 184 -4.33 4.98 -10.91
CA ASN A 184 -3.08 5.52 -11.43
C ASN A 184 -3.02 5.46 -12.97
N ASN A 185 -3.51 4.37 -13.59
CA ASN A 185 -3.63 4.28 -15.04
C ASN A 185 -4.62 5.33 -15.59
N VAL A 186 -5.75 5.56 -14.91
CA VAL A 186 -6.71 6.62 -15.25
C VAL A 186 -6.04 7.99 -15.15
N TYR A 187 -5.37 8.28 -14.06
CA TYR A 187 -4.66 9.54 -13.85
C TYR A 187 -3.61 9.78 -14.95
N ASN A 188 -2.81 8.76 -15.29
CA ASN A 188 -1.83 8.86 -16.36
C ASN A 188 -2.46 9.10 -17.74
N ASN A 189 -3.64 8.52 -18.01
CA ASN A 189 -4.36 8.79 -19.25
C ASN A 189 -4.87 10.24 -19.34
N ILE A 190 -5.36 10.77 -18.22
CA ILE A 190 -5.86 12.16 -18.14
C ILE A 190 -4.70 13.16 -18.22
N SER A 191 -3.63 12.96 -17.44
CA SER A 191 -2.54 13.92 -17.30
C SER A 191 -1.62 13.95 -18.52
N SER A 192 -1.23 12.79 -19.06
CA SER A 192 -0.29 12.71 -20.20
C SER A 192 -0.95 12.76 -21.56
N LYS A 193 -2.30 12.65 -21.63
CA LYS A 193 -3.08 12.52 -22.86
C LYS A 193 -2.60 11.38 -23.79
N LYS A 194 -1.79 10.46 -23.27
CA LYS A 194 -1.28 9.28 -23.96
C LYS A 194 -2.12 8.06 -23.59
N GLY A 195 -2.90 7.56 -24.55
CA GLY A 195 -3.83 6.46 -24.32
C GLY A 195 -5.10 6.90 -23.58
N LYS A 196 -6.18 6.12 -23.72
CA LYS A 196 -7.48 6.42 -23.10
C LYS A 196 -8.11 5.18 -22.44
N ARG A 197 -7.44 4.04 -22.45
CA ARG A 197 -8.03 2.74 -22.07
C ARG A 197 -8.64 2.72 -20.66
N ALA A 198 -7.85 3.04 -19.65
CA ALA A 198 -8.35 3.07 -18.28
C ALA A 198 -9.40 4.18 -18.08
N GLN A 199 -9.23 5.31 -18.74
CA GLN A 199 -10.19 6.41 -18.73
C GLN A 199 -11.55 5.99 -19.31
N VAL A 200 -11.59 5.27 -20.43
CA VAL A 200 -12.84 4.76 -21.04
C VAL A 200 -13.61 3.85 -20.09
N ILE A 201 -12.90 2.92 -19.43
CA ILE A 201 -13.51 2.03 -18.42
C ILE A 201 -14.05 2.84 -17.24
N TYR A 202 -13.27 3.80 -16.75
CA TYR A 202 -13.64 4.66 -15.63
C TYR A 202 -14.89 5.50 -15.93
N GLU A 203 -14.93 6.16 -17.09
CA GLU A 203 -16.05 6.97 -17.54
C GLU A 203 -17.32 6.11 -17.73
N TYR A 204 -17.19 4.90 -18.28
CA TYR A 204 -18.28 3.95 -18.40
C TYR A 204 -18.90 3.59 -17.03
N ILE A 205 -18.06 3.22 -16.06
CA ILE A 205 -18.55 2.87 -14.71
C ILE A 205 -19.25 4.08 -14.05
N GLN A 206 -18.70 5.29 -14.22
CA GLN A 206 -19.34 6.51 -13.71
C GLN A 206 -20.71 6.76 -14.35
N GLN A 207 -20.85 6.53 -15.65
CA GLN A 207 -22.11 6.70 -16.38
C GLN A 207 -23.14 5.68 -15.89
N GLU A 208 -22.78 4.40 -15.82
CA GLU A 208 -23.62 3.34 -15.29
C GLU A 208 -24.12 3.63 -13.87
N LYS A 209 -23.24 4.19 -13.02
CA LYS A 209 -23.62 4.58 -11.66
C LYS A 209 -24.63 5.72 -11.61
N LYS A 210 -24.56 6.67 -12.54
CA LYS A 210 -25.54 7.77 -12.65
C LYS A 210 -26.91 7.27 -13.16
N GLU A 211 -26.88 6.34 -14.13
CA GLU A 211 -28.09 5.81 -14.75
C GLU A 211 -28.85 4.83 -13.85
N ASN A 212 -28.10 3.99 -13.11
CA ASN A 212 -28.71 3.00 -12.21
C ASN A 212 -28.12 3.09 -10.78
N LYS A 213 -28.86 3.72 -9.89
CA LYS A 213 -28.47 3.88 -8.48
C LYS A 213 -28.32 2.54 -7.72
N ASN A 214 -28.87 1.44 -8.24
CA ASN A 214 -28.72 0.12 -7.63
C ASN A 214 -27.39 -0.54 -7.93
N ASN A 215 -26.62 -0.05 -8.90
CA ASN A 215 -25.26 -0.52 -9.15
C ASN A 215 -24.39 -0.36 -7.91
N ARG A 216 -23.48 -1.30 -7.71
CA ARG A 216 -22.51 -1.34 -6.59
C ARG A 216 -21.09 -1.15 -7.11
N ILE A 217 -20.29 -0.38 -6.42
CA ILE A 217 -18.87 -0.22 -6.71
C ILE A 217 -18.08 -0.55 -5.46
N LEU A 218 -17.23 -1.57 -5.57
CA LEU A 218 -16.37 -2.02 -4.50
C LEU A 218 -14.90 -1.88 -4.93
N LEU A 219 -14.18 -0.99 -4.30
CA LEU A 219 -12.78 -0.74 -4.57
C LEU A 219 -11.93 -1.41 -3.49
N LEU A 220 -11.01 -2.29 -3.89
CA LEU A 220 -10.13 -3.01 -2.96
C LEU A 220 -8.72 -2.44 -3.06
N SER A 221 -8.17 -1.99 -1.95
CA SER A 221 -6.80 -1.49 -1.92
C SER A 221 -6.19 -1.57 -0.51
N ALA A 222 -4.89 -1.87 -0.45
CA ALA A 222 -4.10 -1.68 0.77
C ALA A 222 -3.40 -0.30 0.80
N THR A 223 -3.44 0.44 -0.31
CA THR A 223 -2.79 1.76 -0.48
C THR A 223 -3.64 2.58 -1.45
N PRO A 224 -4.55 3.45 -1.00
CA PRO A 224 -5.55 4.08 -1.87
C PRO A 224 -4.97 5.10 -2.86
N ALA A 225 -3.81 5.70 -2.59
CA ALA A 225 -3.13 6.61 -3.51
C ALA A 225 -1.63 6.32 -3.55
N ILE A 226 -1.00 6.59 -4.71
CA ILE A 226 0.41 6.27 -4.97
C ILE A 226 1.24 7.52 -5.28
N ASN A 227 0.80 8.36 -6.21
CA ASN A 227 1.61 9.45 -6.76
C ASN A 227 1.16 10.84 -6.33
N THR A 228 -0.14 11.07 -6.29
CA THR A 228 -0.73 12.38 -5.99
C THR A 228 -2.02 12.22 -5.20
N PRO A 229 -2.35 13.17 -4.28
CA PRO A 229 -3.65 13.19 -3.62
C PRO A 229 -4.85 13.28 -4.57
N TYR A 230 -4.66 13.79 -5.79
CA TYR A 230 -5.73 13.84 -6.78
C TYR A 230 -6.23 12.44 -7.21
N GLU A 231 -5.40 11.39 -7.08
CA GLU A 231 -5.86 10.00 -7.25
C GLU A 231 -7.01 9.66 -6.29
N LEU A 232 -7.03 10.23 -5.08
CA LEU A 232 -8.13 10.07 -4.13
C LEU A 232 -9.42 10.74 -4.64
N ALA A 233 -9.30 11.92 -5.26
CA ALA A 233 -10.47 12.54 -5.90
C ALA A 233 -11.07 11.65 -7.00
N LEU A 234 -10.23 10.99 -7.80
CA LEU A 234 -10.70 10.04 -8.81
C LEU A 234 -11.38 8.82 -8.19
N ILE A 235 -10.82 8.25 -7.10
CA ILE A 235 -11.42 7.15 -6.34
C ILE A 235 -12.82 7.54 -5.85
N PHE A 236 -12.91 8.66 -5.16
CA PHE A 236 -14.18 9.07 -4.54
C PHE A 236 -15.21 9.58 -5.55
N ASN A 237 -14.78 10.17 -6.67
CA ASN A 237 -15.66 10.50 -7.77
C ASN A 237 -16.21 9.25 -8.50
N LEU A 238 -15.51 8.12 -8.42
CA LEU A 238 -16.03 6.85 -8.92
C LEU A 238 -17.15 6.30 -8.01
N LEU A 239 -16.92 6.37 -6.67
CA LEU A 239 -17.89 5.90 -5.67
C LEU A 239 -19.11 6.84 -5.53
N ARG A 240 -18.84 8.14 -5.53
CA ARG A 240 -19.86 9.20 -5.43
C ARG A 240 -19.56 10.27 -6.46
N PRO A 241 -20.21 10.22 -7.63
CA PRO A 241 -19.95 11.18 -8.72
C PRO A 241 -20.07 12.63 -8.26
N SER A 242 -19.17 13.48 -8.74
CA SER A 242 -19.11 14.91 -8.44
C SER A 242 -18.73 15.29 -6.99
N SER A 243 -18.19 14.38 -6.21
CA SER A 243 -17.67 14.70 -4.86
C SER A 243 -16.50 15.69 -4.89
N PHE A 244 -15.65 15.60 -5.90
CA PHE A 244 -14.47 16.45 -6.06
C PHE A 244 -14.38 17.01 -7.48
N SER A 245 -13.67 18.14 -7.62
CA SER A 245 -13.41 18.75 -8.92
C SER A 245 -12.72 17.78 -9.88
N THR A 246 -13.12 17.81 -11.15
CA THR A 246 -12.44 17.09 -12.24
C THR A 246 -11.12 17.76 -12.67
N SER A 247 -10.81 18.95 -12.16
CA SER A 247 -9.56 19.66 -12.37
C SER A 247 -8.61 19.42 -11.21
N GLU A 248 -7.44 18.82 -11.48
CA GLU A 248 -6.38 18.64 -10.49
C GLU A 248 -5.90 19.97 -9.91
N ALA A 249 -5.85 21.03 -10.71
CA ALA A 249 -5.44 22.36 -10.25
C ALA A 249 -6.40 22.92 -9.19
N ILE A 250 -7.71 22.80 -9.41
CA ILE A 250 -8.73 23.25 -8.44
C ILE A 250 -8.67 22.39 -7.18
N PHE A 251 -8.55 21.07 -7.32
CA PHE A 251 -8.41 20.16 -6.18
C PHE A 251 -7.18 20.53 -5.33
N SER A 252 -6.03 20.72 -5.97
CA SER A 252 -4.80 21.08 -5.29
C SER A 252 -4.89 22.43 -4.58
N GLN A 253 -5.46 23.43 -5.24
CA GLN A 253 -5.67 24.75 -4.64
C GLN A 253 -6.58 24.70 -3.39
N THR A 254 -7.58 23.83 -3.40
CA THR A 254 -8.55 23.70 -2.31
C THR A 254 -7.99 22.91 -1.13
N TYR A 255 -7.33 21.79 -1.40
CA TYR A 255 -7.01 20.79 -0.37
C TYR A 255 -5.53 20.70 0.00
N ILE A 256 -4.60 21.29 -0.76
CA ILE A 256 -3.17 21.21 -0.46
C ILE A 256 -2.69 22.56 0.10
N SER A 257 -2.05 22.53 1.26
CA SER A 257 -1.43 23.72 1.83
C SER A 257 -0.20 24.13 1.02
N SER A 258 -0.02 25.45 0.80
CA SER A 258 1.13 26.03 0.12
C SER A 258 2.34 26.29 1.04
N SER A 259 2.34 25.73 2.25
CA SER A 259 3.45 25.86 3.19
C SER A 259 4.71 25.11 2.72
N ASN A 260 5.86 25.36 3.35
CA ASN A 260 7.13 24.67 3.05
C ASN A 260 7.03 23.14 3.13
N PHE A 261 6.06 22.63 3.88
CA PHE A 261 5.71 21.21 3.97
C PHE A 261 4.30 21.03 3.43
N ALA A 262 4.20 20.59 2.17
CA ALA A 262 2.91 20.32 1.56
C ALA A 262 2.17 19.22 2.35
N SER A 263 0.96 19.51 2.78
CA SER A 263 0.06 18.62 3.53
C SER A 263 -1.38 18.91 3.15
N LEU A 264 -2.32 18.10 3.62
CA LEU A 264 -3.74 18.45 3.58
C LEU A 264 -3.96 19.76 4.31
N ASN A 265 -4.65 20.70 3.67
CA ASN A 265 -4.96 21.98 4.26
C ASN A 265 -5.96 21.81 5.42
N GLU A 266 -5.56 22.19 6.63
CA GLU A 266 -6.37 22.04 7.84
C GLU A 266 -7.74 22.73 7.71
N ASN A 267 -7.81 23.86 7.01
CA ASN A 267 -9.08 24.58 6.81
C ASN A 267 -10.07 23.84 5.91
N SER A 268 -9.58 22.95 5.04
CA SER A 268 -10.43 22.16 4.13
C SER A 268 -10.47 20.67 4.49
N LYS A 269 -9.77 20.25 5.57
CA LYS A 269 -9.74 18.85 6.01
C LYS A 269 -11.14 18.34 6.31
N ASN A 270 -11.94 19.07 7.09
CA ASN A 270 -13.31 18.67 7.42
C ASN A 270 -14.20 18.57 6.18
N GLN A 271 -14.06 19.50 5.23
CA GLN A 271 -14.77 19.43 3.96
C GLN A 271 -14.40 18.18 3.19
N PHE A 272 -13.11 17.85 3.10
CA PHE A 272 -12.64 16.60 2.46
C PHE A 272 -13.26 15.38 3.13
N GLN A 273 -13.21 15.30 4.46
CA GLN A 273 -13.74 14.18 5.24
C GLN A 273 -15.24 14.02 5.06
N ARG A 274 -16.01 15.10 5.06
CA ARG A 274 -17.47 15.04 4.83
C ARG A 274 -17.84 14.53 3.45
N ARG A 275 -17.07 14.93 2.41
CA ARG A 275 -17.30 14.45 1.03
C ARG A 275 -17.11 12.95 0.86
N ILE A 276 -16.29 12.33 1.70
CA ILE A 276 -15.98 10.90 1.65
C ILE A 276 -16.69 10.08 2.74
N THR A 277 -17.44 10.73 3.61
CA THR A 277 -18.20 10.05 4.68
C THR A 277 -19.09 8.93 4.12
N GLY A 278 -19.06 7.77 4.76
CA GLY A 278 -19.82 6.61 4.35
C GLY A 278 -19.17 5.78 3.23
N LEU A 279 -18.04 6.20 2.68
CA LEU A 279 -17.42 5.57 1.50
C LEU A 279 -16.14 4.78 1.79
N VAL A 280 -15.68 4.71 3.04
CA VAL A 280 -14.41 4.04 3.39
C VAL A 280 -14.61 3.10 4.56
N SER A 281 -14.18 1.86 4.41
CA SER A 281 -13.90 0.92 5.50
C SER A 281 -12.41 0.79 5.67
N TYR A 282 -11.88 0.97 6.89
CA TYR A 282 -10.46 0.87 7.18
C TYR A 282 -10.16 -0.19 8.22
N TYR A 283 -9.29 -1.13 7.85
CA TYR A 283 -8.74 -2.12 8.76
C TYR A 283 -7.23 -2.28 8.54
N LEU A 284 -6.46 -2.15 9.60
CA LEU A 284 -4.99 -2.24 9.56
C LEU A 284 -4.50 -3.55 8.92
N GLY A 285 -5.27 -4.62 9.01
CA GLY A 285 -4.92 -5.97 8.61
C GLY A 285 -4.64 -6.83 9.84
N ALA A 286 -3.48 -7.45 9.88
CA ALA A 286 -3.08 -8.18 11.09
C ALA A 286 -2.43 -7.25 12.11
N THR A 287 -2.48 -7.66 13.35
CA THR A 287 -1.86 -6.96 14.46
C THR A 287 -0.34 -6.92 14.34
N PRO A 288 0.33 -5.86 14.83
CA PRO A 288 1.78 -5.70 14.70
C PRO A 288 2.60 -6.88 15.21
N ASP A 289 2.12 -7.58 16.23
CA ASP A 289 2.75 -8.76 16.83
C ASP A 289 2.81 -9.99 15.93
N LYS A 290 1.99 -10.02 14.86
CA LYS A 290 2.02 -11.05 13.81
C LYS A 290 3.08 -10.80 12.71
N PHE A 291 3.76 -9.66 12.77
CA PHE A 291 4.83 -9.31 11.84
C PHE A 291 6.20 -9.38 12.52
N ALA A 292 7.21 -9.66 11.71
CA ALA A 292 8.58 -9.46 12.18
C ALA A 292 8.86 -7.97 12.43
N THR A 293 9.65 -7.68 13.45
CA THR A 293 10.07 -6.30 13.77
C THR A 293 10.91 -5.74 12.62
N LYS A 294 10.45 -4.66 12.00
CA LYS A 294 11.14 -3.96 10.91
C LYS A 294 12.05 -2.86 11.46
N ILE A 295 13.35 -2.92 11.13
CA ILE A 295 14.33 -1.89 11.49
C ILE A 295 14.89 -1.32 10.20
N THR A 296 14.71 -0.01 9.96
CA THR A 296 15.18 0.64 8.73
C THR A 296 16.51 1.36 8.97
N HIS A 297 17.49 1.08 8.11
CA HIS A 297 18.84 1.67 8.12
C HIS A 297 19.06 2.48 6.85
N TYR A 298 19.21 3.77 6.98
CA TYR A 298 19.61 4.66 5.87
C TYR A 298 21.12 4.69 5.77
N LYS A 299 21.66 4.34 4.61
CA LYS A 299 23.09 4.23 4.35
C LYS A 299 23.52 5.23 3.28
N ASN A 300 24.17 6.30 3.74
CA ASN A 300 24.83 7.27 2.86
C ASN A 300 26.18 6.71 2.46
N ILE A 301 26.42 6.57 1.15
CA ILE A 301 27.65 6.06 0.59
C ILE A 301 28.35 7.22 -0.14
N ILE A 302 29.53 7.60 0.33
CA ILE A 302 30.30 8.68 -0.27
C ILE A 302 30.95 8.17 -1.56
N MET A 303 30.78 8.91 -2.66
CA MET A 303 31.50 8.64 -3.92
C MET A 303 33.01 8.81 -3.71
N ASN A 304 33.79 7.89 -4.26
CA ASN A 304 35.23 8.13 -4.42
C ASN A 304 35.47 9.05 -5.62
N ASP A 305 36.68 9.54 -5.77
CA ASP A 305 37.02 10.57 -6.76
C ASP A 305 36.74 10.11 -8.20
N TYR A 306 37.10 8.87 -8.56
CA TYR A 306 36.82 8.30 -9.87
C TYR A 306 35.30 8.18 -10.13
N HIS A 307 34.56 7.70 -9.13
CA HIS A 307 33.12 7.55 -9.26
C HIS A 307 32.42 8.92 -9.44
N GLU A 308 32.87 9.93 -8.69
CA GLU A 308 32.34 11.30 -8.76
C GLU A 308 32.69 11.97 -10.10
N GLU A 309 33.86 11.72 -10.67
CA GLU A 309 34.27 12.20 -11.99
C GLU A 309 33.32 11.69 -13.09
N ILE A 310 33.09 10.38 -13.16
CA ILE A 310 32.19 9.78 -14.15
C ILE A 310 30.73 10.22 -13.91
N TYR A 311 30.32 10.33 -12.65
CA TYR A 311 28.99 10.84 -12.32
C TYR A 311 28.79 12.28 -12.82
N ASN A 312 29.76 13.16 -12.60
CA ASN A 312 29.72 14.56 -13.05
C ASN A 312 29.65 14.66 -14.56
N TYR A 313 30.42 13.84 -15.28
CA TYR A 313 30.36 13.75 -16.74
C TYR A 313 28.92 13.47 -17.24
N PHE A 314 28.22 12.52 -16.63
CA PHE A 314 26.84 12.22 -16.99
C PHE A 314 25.85 13.30 -16.53
N GLU A 315 26.09 13.96 -15.42
CA GLU A 315 25.28 15.08 -14.95
C GLU A 315 25.34 16.24 -15.96
N ASP A 316 26.51 16.58 -16.45
CA ASP A 316 26.70 17.63 -17.47
C ASP A 316 25.95 17.32 -18.78
N ILE A 317 26.00 16.07 -19.22
CA ILE A 317 25.24 15.63 -20.42
C ILE A 317 23.73 15.80 -20.21
N GLU A 318 23.21 15.41 -19.04
CA GLU A 318 21.80 15.52 -18.71
C GLU A 318 21.34 16.98 -18.56
N GLU A 319 22.16 17.83 -17.93
CA GLU A 319 21.87 19.26 -17.85
C GLU A 319 21.84 19.96 -19.23
N GLN A 320 22.77 19.59 -20.11
CA GLN A 320 22.77 20.12 -21.48
C GLN A 320 21.51 19.71 -22.24
N LYS A 321 21.12 18.43 -22.16
CA LYS A 321 19.87 17.94 -22.78
C LYS A 321 18.64 18.65 -22.22
N GLU A 322 18.61 18.90 -20.93
CA GLU A 322 17.52 19.63 -20.29
C GLU A 322 17.44 21.10 -20.76
N LYS A 323 18.58 21.79 -20.84
CA LYS A 323 18.65 23.17 -21.37
C LYS A 323 18.11 23.26 -22.81
N ILE A 324 18.47 22.30 -23.68
CA ILE A 324 17.98 22.22 -25.06
C ILE A 324 16.46 22.01 -25.09
N ARG A 325 15.95 21.07 -24.25
CA ARG A 325 14.51 20.77 -24.20
C ARG A 325 13.69 21.97 -23.68
N ARG A 326 14.15 22.64 -22.63
CA ARG A 326 13.49 23.85 -22.11
C ARG A 326 13.39 24.95 -23.16
N ARG A 327 14.43 25.11 -24.00
CA ARG A 327 14.40 26.05 -25.13
C ARG A 327 13.39 25.63 -26.22
N MET A 328 13.26 24.34 -26.52
CA MET A 328 12.32 23.82 -27.51
C MET A 328 10.86 23.86 -27.06
N SER A 329 10.58 23.71 -25.76
CA SER A 329 9.21 23.65 -25.20
C SER A 329 8.55 25.02 -24.97
N ARG A 330 9.18 26.14 -25.38
CA ARG A 330 8.67 27.51 -25.19
C ARG A 330 8.10 27.78 -23.80
N GLY A 331 8.73 27.22 -22.76
CA GLY A 331 8.32 27.44 -21.38
C GLY A 331 7.11 26.65 -20.89
N LYS A 332 6.53 25.75 -21.66
CA LYS A 332 5.57 24.77 -21.16
C LYS A 332 6.34 23.66 -20.43
N VAL A 333 6.43 23.80 -19.14
CA VAL A 333 6.97 22.78 -18.24
C VAL A 333 5.92 21.67 -18.13
N GLU A 334 6.02 20.65 -18.97
CA GLU A 334 5.38 19.39 -18.66
C GLU A 334 6.17 18.75 -17.51
N ASN A 335 5.49 18.43 -16.44
CA ASN A 335 6.03 17.79 -15.21
C ASN A 335 6.45 16.33 -15.45
N ASP A 336 7.01 15.99 -16.59
CA ASP A 336 7.48 14.64 -16.89
C ASP A 336 8.94 14.48 -16.40
N GLN A 337 9.10 14.48 -15.05
CA GLN A 337 10.39 14.29 -14.39
C GLN A 337 10.93 12.85 -14.50
N SER A 338 10.12 11.91 -15.00
CA SER A 338 10.47 10.48 -14.98
C SER A 338 11.54 10.06 -15.99
N THR A 339 11.75 10.82 -17.06
CA THR A 339 12.78 10.57 -18.09
C THR A 339 14.12 11.26 -17.82
N TYR A 340 14.15 12.12 -16.80
CA TYR A 340 15.32 12.88 -16.42
C TYR A 340 16.24 12.08 -15.50
N ASN A 341 17.52 12.31 -15.68
CA ASN A 341 18.56 11.77 -14.84
C ASN A 341 18.72 10.24 -14.90
N ALA A 342 18.36 9.60 -16.02
CA ALA A 342 18.52 8.16 -16.18
C ALA A 342 20.02 7.76 -16.12
N TYR A 343 20.93 8.59 -16.63
CA TYR A 343 22.36 8.31 -16.66
C TYR A 343 22.98 8.46 -15.28
N THR A 344 22.68 9.57 -14.60
CA THR A 344 23.18 9.80 -13.24
C THR A 344 22.59 8.85 -12.21
N ARG A 345 21.30 8.42 -12.39
CA ARG A 345 20.69 7.38 -11.55
C ARG A 345 21.43 6.04 -11.66
N GLN A 346 21.78 5.62 -12.88
CA GLN A 346 22.53 4.39 -13.10
C GLN A 346 23.97 4.55 -12.58
N ALA A 347 24.62 5.71 -12.83
CA ALA A 347 25.92 6.02 -12.30
C ALA A 347 25.95 6.02 -10.77
N CYS A 348 24.87 6.35 -10.06
CA CYS A 348 24.78 6.18 -8.61
C CYS A 348 24.91 4.71 -8.16
N ASN A 349 24.64 3.73 -9.01
CA ASN A 349 24.80 2.33 -8.64
C ASN A 349 26.18 1.79 -8.97
N PHE A 350 26.68 2.08 -10.17
CA PHE A 350 27.94 1.53 -10.66
C PHE A 350 28.49 2.40 -11.78
N VAL A 351 29.82 2.53 -11.85
CA VAL A 351 30.57 3.11 -12.95
C VAL A 351 31.58 2.09 -13.49
N PHE A 352 31.71 2.00 -14.81
CA PHE A 352 32.64 1.03 -15.41
C PHE A 352 34.09 1.44 -15.17
N PRO A 353 35.02 0.48 -14.99
CA PRO A 353 36.44 0.76 -14.83
C PRO A 353 37.03 1.37 -16.11
N ASN A 354 38.11 2.12 -15.98
CA ASN A 354 38.91 2.58 -17.11
C ASN A 354 39.89 1.45 -17.48
N ILE A 355 39.60 0.77 -18.60
CA ILE A 355 40.37 -0.40 -19.09
C ILE A 355 41.27 0.01 -20.26
N ASP A 356 40.66 0.63 -21.26
CA ASP A 356 41.31 1.13 -22.50
C ASP A 356 40.49 2.27 -23.12
N ASP A 357 40.92 2.76 -24.29
CA ASP A 357 40.25 3.85 -25.00
C ASP A 357 38.84 3.46 -25.52
N THR A 358 38.44 2.19 -25.43
CA THR A 358 37.15 1.68 -25.91
C THR A 358 36.23 1.27 -24.79
N THR A 359 36.75 1.04 -23.59
CA THR A 359 36.01 0.51 -22.44
C THR A 359 36.36 1.30 -21.17
N ASN A 360 35.57 2.33 -20.91
CA ASN A 360 35.66 3.16 -19.70
C ASN A 360 34.26 3.65 -19.27
N GLY A 361 34.15 4.29 -18.11
CA GLY A 361 32.87 4.74 -17.55
C GLY A 361 32.09 5.70 -18.45
N GLU A 362 32.78 6.57 -19.17
CA GLU A 362 32.15 7.59 -20.07
C GLU A 362 31.57 6.97 -21.35
N LEU A 363 32.25 5.97 -21.90
CA LEU A 363 31.89 5.31 -23.17
C LEU A 363 30.86 4.18 -22.99
N ARG A 364 30.27 4.05 -21.83
CA ARG A 364 29.21 3.06 -21.55
C ARG A 364 28.13 3.10 -22.63
N PRO A 365 27.84 1.95 -23.29
CA PRO A 365 26.83 1.90 -24.34
C PRO A 365 25.43 2.35 -23.84
N ARG A 366 24.82 3.27 -24.56
CA ARG A 366 23.51 3.85 -24.25
C ARG A 366 22.51 3.60 -25.37
N PRO A 367 21.20 3.38 -25.09
CA PRO A 367 20.18 3.14 -26.12
C PRO A 367 20.14 4.22 -27.22
N GLY A 368 20.33 5.48 -26.83
CA GLY A 368 20.33 6.60 -27.76
C GLY A 368 21.43 6.53 -28.84
N MET A 369 22.57 5.89 -28.55
CA MET A 369 23.64 5.68 -29.53
C MET A 369 23.21 4.75 -30.68
N PHE A 370 22.25 3.86 -30.42
CA PHE A 370 21.72 2.89 -31.37
C PHE A 370 20.40 3.34 -32.02
N LYS A 371 20.07 4.64 -31.92
CA LYS A 371 18.78 5.21 -32.44
C LYS A 371 17.54 4.49 -31.89
N ILE A 372 17.63 3.92 -30.71
CA ILE A 372 16.53 3.29 -30.01
C ILE A 372 15.80 4.41 -29.23
N LYS A 373 14.66 4.84 -29.76
CA LYS A 373 13.76 5.76 -29.04
C LYS A 373 12.96 4.92 -28.04
N ASP A 374 12.95 5.30 -26.79
CA ASP A 374 12.11 4.75 -25.71
C ASP A 374 12.46 3.37 -25.13
N VAL A 375 13.67 2.83 -25.32
CA VAL A 375 14.06 1.53 -24.73
C VAL A 375 14.35 1.61 -23.24
N GLU A 376 14.60 2.77 -22.66
CA GLU A 376 14.73 2.93 -21.21
C GLU A 376 13.40 2.68 -20.49
N SER A 377 12.27 2.94 -21.13
CA SER A 377 10.93 2.53 -20.66
C SER A 377 10.54 1.11 -21.13
N ALA A 378 11.06 0.62 -22.25
CA ALA A 378 10.68 -0.67 -22.83
C ALA A 378 11.41 -1.87 -22.20
N ILE A 379 12.58 -1.68 -21.62
CA ILE A 379 13.25 -2.71 -20.79
C ILE A 379 12.54 -2.84 -19.43
N ILE A 380 11.79 -1.81 -19.00
CA ILE A 380 10.97 -1.80 -17.78
C ILE A 380 9.57 -2.36 -18.05
N ASP A 381 9.04 -2.29 -19.28
CA ASP A 381 7.68 -2.72 -19.66
C ASP A 381 7.75 -3.76 -20.81
N GLU A 382 7.93 -5.03 -20.49
CA GLU A 382 7.86 -6.15 -21.45
C GLU A 382 6.47 -6.38 -22.09
N GLY A 383 5.65 -5.35 -22.30
CA GLY A 383 4.27 -5.50 -22.75
C GLY A 383 3.78 -4.68 -23.93
N LYS A 384 4.59 -3.83 -24.56
CA LYS A 384 4.07 -2.82 -25.50
C LYS A 384 4.66 -2.84 -26.92
N TYR A 385 4.67 -4.00 -27.58
CA TYR A 385 5.00 -4.01 -29.03
C TYR A 385 4.03 -4.87 -29.83
N GLU A 386 2.88 -4.31 -30.20
CA GLU A 386 2.09 -4.76 -31.32
C GLU A 386 1.58 -3.54 -32.09
N ASN A 387 2.24 -3.21 -33.17
CA ASN A 387 1.71 -2.68 -34.43
C ASN A 387 2.72 -1.79 -35.16
N LYS A 388 3.60 -2.40 -35.94
CA LYS A 388 4.26 -1.79 -37.13
C LYS A 388 5.39 -2.71 -37.63
N GLN A 389 5.08 -3.72 -38.39
CA GLN A 389 6.03 -4.78 -38.81
C GLN A 389 7.34 -4.27 -39.46
N LYS A 390 7.36 -3.19 -40.18
CA LYS A 390 8.61 -2.68 -40.83
C LYS A 390 9.49 -1.84 -39.89
N GLU A 391 8.90 -1.04 -38.99
CA GLU A 391 9.65 -0.34 -37.93
C GLU A 391 10.15 -1.32 -36.85
N MET A 392 9.41 -2.39 -36.61
CA MET A 392 9.80 -3.47 -35.68
C MET A 392 11.05 -4.23 -36.13
N ILE A 393 11.20 -4.53 -37.43
CA ILE A 393 12.38 -5.26 -37.92
C ILE A 393 13.65 -4.40 -37.80
N LYS A 394 13.55 -3.10 -38.03
CA LYS A 394 14.66 -2.17 -37.85
C LYS A 394 15.00 -1.92 -36.38
N ALA A 395 13.97 -1.77 -35.57
CA ALA A 395 14.10 -1.64 -34.09
C ALA A 395 14.69 -2.92 -33.50
N SER A 396 14.27 -4.11 -33.94
CA SER A 396 14.81 -5.38 -33.45
C SER A 396 16.30 -5.58 -33.77
N LYS A 397 16.76 -5.12 -34.95
CA LYS A 397 18.20 -5.15 -35.29
C LYS A 397 19.02 -4.21 -34.41
N ASN A 398 18.54 -3.00 -34.19
CA ASN A 398 19.20 -2.02 -33.32
C ASN A 398 19.27 -2.49 -31.86
N ILE A 399 18.19 -3.10 -31.37
CA ILE A 399 18.13 -3.70 -30.05
C ILE A 399 19.11 -4.88 -29.94
N ALA A 400 19.17 -5.76 -30.94
CA ALA A 400 20.09 -6.88 -30.92
C ALA A 400 21.56 -6.42 -30.95
N GLU A 401 21.88 -5.37 -31.71
CA GLU A 401 23.22 -4.76 -31.75
C GLU A 401 23.56 -4.12 -30.39
N TYR A 402 22.65 -3.39 -29.79
CA TYR A 402 22.79 -2.81 -28.46
C TYR A 402 23.06 -3.88 -27.40
N VAL A 403 22.25 -4.94 -27.35
CA VAL A 403 22.40 -6.05 -26.40
C VAL A 403 23.75 -6.77 -26.63
N LYS A 404 24.17 -6.98 -27.89
CA LYS A 404 25.48 -7.56 -28.20
C LYS A 404 26.63 -6.69 -27.71
N THR A 405 26.54 -5.39 -27.91
CA THR A 405 27.56 -4.42 -27.47
C THR A 405 27.65 -4.38 -25.96
N ILE A 406 26.51 -4.34 -25.25
CA ILE A 406 26.47 -4.43 -23.78
C ILE A 406 27.15 -5.70 -23.28
N LYS A 407 26.81 -6.86 -23.84
CA LYS A 407 27.41 -8.13 -23.43
C LYS A 407 28.92 -8.12 -23.60
N LYS A 408 29.40 -7.58 -24.73
CA LYS A 408 30.84 -7.43 -24.97
C LYS A 408 31.48 -6.55 -23.90
N TYR A 409 30.85 -5.39 -23.60
CA TYR A 409 31.34 -4.43 -22.61
C TYR A 409 31.42 -5.02 -21.19
N ILE A 410 30.38 -5.75 -20.80
CA ILE A 410 30.36 -6.47 -19.52
C ILE A 410 31.44 -7.56 -19.49
N ASN A 411 31.59 -8.35 -20.54
CA ASN A 411 32.59 -9.41 -20.60
C ASN A 411 34.02 -8.85 -20.51
N THR A 412 34.33 -7.73 -21.18
CA THR A 412 35.62 -7.05 -21.05
C THR A 412 35.87 -6.63 -19.61
N THR A 413 34.86 -6.09 -18.93
CA THR A 413 34.97 -5.72 -17.52
C THR A 413 35.19 -6.92 -16.59
N VAL A 414 34.52 -8.04 -16.87
CA VAL A 414 34.71 -9.29 -16.11
C VAL A 414 36.13 -9.84 -16.27
N GLU A 415 36.64 -9.87 -17.51
CA GLU A 415 38.05 -10.32 -17.77
C GLU A 415 39.06 -9.40 -17.08
N PHE A 416 38.86 -8.09 -17.09
CA PHE A 416 39.69 -7.14 -16.36
C PHE A 416 39.74 -7.45 -14.87
N PHE A 417 38.61 -7.69 -14.21
CA PHE A 417 38.57 -8.07 -12.79
C PHE A 417 39.22 -9.46 -12.55
N LYS A 418 39.09 -10.40 -13.48
CA LYS A 418 39.79 -11.72 -13.39
C LYS A 418 41.28 -11.58 -13.46
N GLU A 419 41.79 -10.69 -14.30
CA GLU A 419 43.26 -10.45 -14.40
C GLU A 419 43.79 -9.81 -13.12
N ILE A 420 43.09 -8.87 -12.52
CA ILE A 420 43.43 -8.30 -11.22
C ILE A 420 43.43 -9.38 -10.15
N HIS A 421 42.42 -10.24 -10.14
CA HIS A 421 42.36 -11.35 -9.19
C HIS A 421 43.54 -12.30 -9.32
N LYS A 422 43.97 -12.65 -10.57
CA LYS A 422 45.16 -13.45 -10.80
C LYS A 422 46.41 -12.79 -10.25
N LYS A 423 46.56 -11.46 -10.41
CA LYS A 423 47.68 -10.71 -9.82
C LYS A 423 47.66 -10.77 -8.29
N ASP A 424 46.48 -10.67 -7.67
CA ASP A 424 46.34 -10.76 -6.21
C ASP A 424 46.74 -12.15 -5.68
N ILE A 425 46.42 -13.23 -6.40
CA ILE A 425 46.85 -14.60 -6.07
C ILE A 425 48.39 -14.66 -6.06
N ASN A 426 49.06 -14.09 -7.06
CA ASN A 426 50.50 -14.07 -7.15
C ASN A 426 51.13 -13.22 -6.02
N ASN A 427 50.42 -12.19 -5.54
CA ASN A 427 50.83 -11.31 -4.43
C ASN A 427 50.49 -11.87 -3.04
N ASN A 428 49.96 -13.09 -2.96
CA ASN A 428 49.53 -13.77 -1.73
C ASN A 428 48.61 -12.95 -0.82
N HIS A 429 47.72 -12.14 -1.43
CA HIS A 429 46.65 -11.46 -0.71
C HIS A 429 45.45 -11.27 -1.61
N THR A 430 44.40 -12.00 -1.36
CA THR A 430 43.21 -12.08 -2.20
C THR A 430 42.02 -11.44 -1.52
N LEU A 431 40.91 -11.24 -2.28
CA LEU A 431 39.63 -10.81 -1.76
C LEU A 431 39.12 -11.75 -0.65
N LYS A 432 39.44 -13.04 -0.70
CA LYS A 432 39.09 -14.01 0.34
C LYS A 432 39.79 -13.68 1.66
N ASP A 433 41.06 -13.20 1.61
CA ASP A 433 41.79 -12.79 2.79
C ASP A 433 41.17 -11.51 3.39
N ASP A 434 40.70 -10.60 2.55
CA ASP A 434 39.99 -9.41 3.00
C ASP A 434 38.67 -9.77 3.73
N ILE A 435 37.90 -10.73 3.19
CA ILE A 435 36.70 -11.23 3.84
C ILE A 435 37.02 -11.89 5.19
N ASN A 436 38.07 -12.71 5.23
CA ASN A 436 38.52 -13.34 6.46
C ASN A 436 38.96 -12.31 7.51
N ASN A 437 39.69 -11.28 7.09
CA ASN A 437 40.10 -10.19 7.96
C ASN A 437 38.91 -9.40 8.49
N PHE A 438 37.93 -9.11 7.62
CA PHE A 438 36.71 -8.44 8.02
C PHE A 438 36.00 -9.20 9.16
N HIS A 439 35.85 -10.52 9.06
CA HIS A 439 35.22 -11.32 10.10
C HIS A 439 36.09 -11.48 11.35
N LYS A 440 37.35 -11.85 11.20
CA LYS A 440 38.20 -12.24 12.32
C LYS A 440 38.87 -11.07 13.05
N LYS A 441 39.40 -10.09 12.29
CA LYS A 441 40.16 -8.97 12.88
C LYS A 441 39.27 -7.74 13.17
N TYR A 442 38.23 -7.53 12.41
CA TYR A 442 37.44 -6.31 12.48
C TYR A 442 35.99 -6.55 12.94
N ASN A 443 35.69 -7.69 13.59
CA ASN A 443 34.40 -8.03 14.17
C ASN A 443 33.21 -7.76 13.24
N SER A 444 33.39 -8.05 11.95
CA SER A 444 32.40 -7.76 10.90
C SER A 444 31.97 -6.29 10.84
N SER A 445 32.84 -5.36 11.25
CA SER A 445 32.61 -3.93 11.09
C SER A 445 33.28 -3.43 9.82
N PHE A 446 32.49 -3.03 8.82
CA PHE A 446 33.02 -2.53 7.56
C PHE A 446 33.85 -1.24 7.75
N THR A 447 33.39 -0.34 8.60
CA THR A 447 34.10 0.92 8.88
C THR A 447 35.49 0.64 9.45
N LEU A 448 35.58 -0.24 10.46
CA LEU A 448 36.86 -0.63 11.03
C LEU A 448 37.75 -1.34 10.02
N PHE A 449 37.18 -2.24 9.21
CA PHE A 449 37.92 -2.90 8.14
C PHE A 449 38.42 -1.89 7.12
N PHE A 450 37.57 -1.00 6.62
CA PHE A 450 37.89 -0.06 5.57
C PHE A 450 38.98 0.95 6.01
N GLU A 451 38.89 1.46 7.24
CA GLU A 451 39.78 2.47 7.77
C GLU A 451 41.13 1.92 8.32
N LYS A 452 41.07 0.72 8.94
CA LYS A 452 42.22 0.20 9.70
C LYS A 452 42.94 -0.96 9.03
N ALA A 453 42.43 -1.54 7.96
CA ALA A 453 43.13 -2.60 7.26
C ALA A 453 44.36 -2.02 6.52
N THR A 454 45.52 -2.50 6.91
CA THR A 454 46.84 -2.05 6.36
C THR A 454 47.06 -2.57 4.94
N LYS A 455 46.44 -3.69 4.57
CA LYS A 455 46.53 -4.29 3.24
C LYS A 455 45.12 -4.72 2.80
N LYS A 456 44.78 -4.39 1.58
CA LYS A 456 43.59 -4.82 0.86
C LYS A 456 44.00 -5.40 -0.47
N SER A 457 43.23 -6.32 -1.02
CA SER A 457 43.48 -6.85 -2.36
C SER A 457 43.20 -5.78 -3.43
N SER A 458 43.92 -5.83 -4.52
CA SER A 458 43.71 -4.91 -5.64
C SER A 458 42.33 -5.07 -6.24
N LEU A 459 41.81 -6.29 -6.22
CA LEU A 459 40.45 -6.57 -6.66
C LEU A 459 39.40 -5.89 -5.76
N PHE A 460 39.58 -5.91 -4.43
CA PHE A 460 38.71 -5.18 -3.52
C PHE A 460 38.68 -3.69 -3.82
N GLU A 461 39.89 -3.10 -4.00
CA GLU A 461 40.01 -1.68 -4.27
C GLU A 461 39.36 -1.28 -5.59
N GLU A 462 39.51 -2.06 -6.66
CA GLU A 462 38.91 -1.77 -7.96
C GLU A 462 37.39 -1.98 -7.94
N LEU A 463 36.90 -3.06 -7.32
CA LEU A 463 35.47 -3.26 -7.13
C LEU A 463 34.84 -2.12 -6.31
N TYR A 464 35.51 -1.68 -5.25
CA TYR A 464 35.04 -0.55 -4.43
C TYR A 464 35.07 0.77 -5.19
N LYS A 465 36.09 0.98 -6.02
CA LYS A 465 36.20 2.15 -6.90
C LYS A 465 35.04 2.25 -7.88
N CYS A 466 34.66 1.12 -8.50
CA CYS A 466 33.54 1.08 -9.45
C CYS A 466 32.17 1.15 -8.77
N SER A 467 31.99 0.54 -7.58
CA SER A 467 30.76 0.62 -6.80
C SER A 467 30.98 0.38 -5.31
N ALA A 468 31.24 1.44 -4.57
CA ALA A 468 31.26 1.39 -3.11
C ALA A 468 29.92 0.89 -2.54
N LYS A 469 28.80 1.19 -3.21
CA LYS A 469 27.44 0.77 -2.84
C LYS A 469 27.28 -0.75 -2.87
N MET A 470 27.62 -1.40 -3.99
CA MET A 470 27.50 -2.86 -4.13
C MET A 470 28.40 -3.62 -3.15
N VAL A 471 29.63 -3.15 -2.93
CA VAL A 471 30.51 -3.71 -1.92
C VAL A 471 29.90 -3.60 -0.52
N ARG A 472 29.36 -2.43 -0.15
CA ARG A 472 28.70 -2.24 1.16
C ARG A 472 27.50 -3.14 1.35
N ILE A 473 26.70 -3.38 0.30
CA ILE A 473 25.58 -4.32 0.33
C ILE A 473 26.09 -5.71 0.69
N ILE A 474 27.10 -6.23 -0.01
CA ILE A 474 27.65 -7.57 0.22
C ILE A 474 28.22 -7.70 1.64
N PHE A 475 28.96 -6.72 2.13
CA PHE A 475 29.49 -6.75 3.50
C PHE A 475 28.38 -6.69 4.57
N ASN A 476 27.23 -6.06 4.30
CA ASN A 476 26.08 -6.13 5.18
C ASN A 476 25.41 -7.52 5.12
N ILE A 477 25.35 -8.15 3.93
CA ILE A 477 24.81 -9.50 3.76
C ILE A 477 25.65 -10.53 4.54
N PHE A 478 26.97 -10.39 4.60
CA PHE A 478 27.84 -11.30 5.40
C PHE A 478 27.49 -11.32 6.89
N LYS A 479 26.88 -10.29 7.43
CA LYS A 479 26.52 -10.21 8.86
C LYS A 479 25.28 -11.01 9.24
N THR A 480 24.42 -11.33 8.28
CA THR A 480 23.14 -11.97 8.58
C THR A 480 23.21 -13.49 8.58
N LYS A 481 22.46 -14.11 9.49
CA LYS A 481 22.34 -15.56 9.61
C LYS A 481 21.20 -16.16 8.79
N GLY A 482 20.50 -15.36 7.98
CA GLY A 482 19.32 -15.88 7.26
C GLY A 482 19.18 -15.34 5.84
N PRO A 483 18.07 -15.64 5.16
CA PRO A 483 17.82 -15.25 3.78
C PRO A 483 17.74 -13.73 3.60
N VAL A 484 18.10 -13.26 2.41
CA VAL A 484 18.23 -11.83 2.08
C VAL A 484 17.50 -11.54 0.78
N LEU A 485 16.78 -10.42 0.76
CA LEU A 485 16.18 -9.84 -0.43
C LEU A 485 17.03 -8.66 -0.90
N VAL A 486 17.45 -8.67 -2.17
CA VAL A 486 18.08 -7.52 -2.83
C VAL A 486 17.17 -7.02 -3.95
N TYR A 487 16.87 -5.73 -3.93
CA TYR A 487 16.03 -5.08 -4.92
C TYR A 487 16.78 -4.01 -5.68
N SER A 488 16.63 -4.01 -7.01
CA SER A 488 17.04 -2.91 -7.89
C SER A 488 15.99 -2.66 -8.97
N ASN A 489 15.81 -1.39 -9.34
CA ASN A 489 14.99 -1.00 -10.51
C ASN A 489 15.65 -1.43 -11.83
N TYR A 490 16.95 -1.68 -11.82
CA TYR A 490 17.75 -2.01 -12.99
C TYR A 490 18.12 -3.49 -12.99
N VAL A 491 17.95 -4.15 -14.12
CA VAL A 491 18.33 -5.57 -14.30
C VAL A 491 19.67 -5.68 -15.03
N GLU A 492 19.73 -5.19 -16.27
CA GLU A 492 20.85 -5.45 -17.18
C GLU A 492 22.10 -4.65 -16.83
N MET A 493 22.01 -3.34 -16.88
CA MET A 493 23.17 -2.46 -16.68
C MET A 493 23.05 -1.68 -15.38
N GLU A 494 24.18 -1.54 -14.66
CA GLU A 494 24.29 -0.88 -13.36
C GLU A 494 23.28 -1.39 -12.31
N GLY A 495 22.75 -2.60 -12.53
CA GLY A 495 21.74 -3.25 -11.70
C GLY A 495 22.09 -4.67 -11.28
N LEU A 496 21.08 -5.57 -11.31
CA LEU A 496 21.21 -6.93 -10.79
C LEU A 496 22.28 -7.75 -11.52
N GLN A 497 22.46 -7.60 -12.84
CA GLN A 497 23.48 -8.36 -13.58
C GLN A 497 24.91 -7.93 -13.22
N ILE A 498 25.14 -6.66 -12.97
CA ILE A 498 26.44 -6.20 -12.44
C ILE A 498 26.63 -6.67 -11.00
N PHE A 499 25.58 -6.58 -10.17
CA PHE A 499 25.66 -7.06 -8.79
C PHE A 499 25.97 -8.57 -8.72
N LYS A 500 25.47 -9.36 -9.65
CA LYS A 500 25.79 -10.78 -9.82
C LYS A 500 27.28 -11.02 -10.06
N ILE A 501 27.93 -10.18 -10.86
CA ILE A 501 29.39 -10.24 -11.07
C ILE A 501 30.13 -10.04 -9.74
N TYR A 502 29.72 -9.04 -8.95
CA TYR A 502 30.27 -8.82 -7.62
C TYR A 502 30.06 -10.03 -6.72
N LEU A 503 28.85 -10.58 -6.66
CA LEU A 503 28.55 -11.76 -5.86
C LEU A 503 29.46 -12.94 -6.22
N ASN A 504 29.70 -13.17 -7.51
CA ASN A 504 30.59 -14.25 -7.96
C ASN A 504 32.04 -14.06 -7.49
N PHE A 505 32.59 -12.84 -7.55
CA PHE A 505 33.92 -12.55 -7.02
C PHE A 505 33.99 -12.67 -5.50
N PHE A 506 32.90 -12.36 -4.80
CA PHE A 506 32.80 -12.55 -3.35
C PHE A 506 32.47 -14.00 -2.93
N GLY A 507 32.50 -14.95 -3.85
CA GLY A 507 32.36 -16.38 -3.56
C GLY A 507 30.91 -16.90 -3.52
N TYR A 508 29.92 -16.14 -3.98
CA TYR A 508 28.55 -16.64 -4.14
C TYR A 508 28.38 -17.38 -5.47
N ILE A 509 27.51 -18.38 -5.49
CA ILE A 509 27.24 -19.21 -6.67
C ILE A 509 25.75 -19.04 -7.08
N SER A 510 25.48 -18.94 -8.40
CA SER A 510 24.13 -18.97 -8.93
C SER A 510 23.54 -20.37 -8.84
N LEU A 511 22.26 -20.45 -8.44
CA LEU A 511 21.47 -21.67 -8.54
C LEU A 511 20.75 -21.79 -9.91
N ASP A 512 20.91 -20.79 -10.79
CA ASP A 512 20.32 -20.78 -12.12
C ASP A 512 21.17 -21.67 -13.05
N GLY A 513 20.59 -22.78 -13.53
CA GLY A 513 21.16 -23.64 -14.51
C GLY A 513 21.17 -25.11 -14.07
N ASP A 514 21.01 -26.02 -14.98
CA ASP A 514 21.05 -27.48 -15.08
C ASP A 514 21.03 -28.38 -13.82
N ASN A 515 21.00 -27.85 -12.64
CA ASN A 515 20.87 -28.61 -11.40
C ASN A 515 19.37 -28.74 -11.04
N LYS A 516 18.74 -29.76 -11.58
CA LYS A 516 17.47 -30.28 -11.08
C LYS A 516 17.71 -30.82 -9.67
N PHE A 517 17.47 -29.97 -8.68
CA PHE A 517 17.47 -30.40 -7.28
C PHE A 517 16.15 -31.11 -6.97
N ASP A 518 16.21 -32.42 -6.86
CA ASP A 518 15.16 -33.21 -6.23
C ASP A 518 15.30 -33.02 -4.69
N ASN A 519 14.18 -32.81 -3.97
CA ASN A 519 14.20 -32.60 -2.52
C ASN A 519 14.94 -33.71 -1.72
N LYS A 520 15.07 -34.91 -2.28
CA LYS A 520 15.80 -36.04 -1.68
C LYS A 520 17.32 -35.93 -1.88
N GLU A 521 17.81 -35.20 -2.88
CA GLU A 521 19.23 -34.98 -3.13
C GLU A 521 19.78 -33.76 -2.40
N LEU A 522 18.91 -32.82 -1.96
CA LEU A 522 19.27 -31.62 -1.23
C LEU A 522 20.07 -31.91 0.06
N ASP A 523 19.74 -32.99 0.78
CA ASP A 523 20.40 -33.37 2.04
C ASP A 523 21.76 -34.05 1.86
N LYS A 524 22.07 -34.62 0.68
CA LYS A 524 23.27 -35.42 0.45
C LYS A 524 24.40 -34.72 -0.29
N LYS A 525 24.12 -33.64 -1.03
CA LYS A 525 25.09 -32.99 -1.94
C LYS A 525 25.37 -31.50 -1.62
N MET A 526 24.71 -30.89 -0.63
CA MET A 526 24.96 -29.47 -0.34
C MET A 526 26.12 -29.27 0.64
N ASP A 527 27.17 -28.64 0.12
CA ASP A 527 28.14 -27.97 0.95
C ASP A 527 27.46 -26.73 1.55
N TYR A 528 27.06 -26.81 2.82
CA TYR A 528 26.35 -25.76 3.54
C TYR A 528 27.21 -24.52 3.81
N ASP A 529 28.50 -24.56 3.53
CA ASP A 529 29.42 -23.44 3.67
C ASP A 529 29.48 -22.57 2.42
N THR A 530 28.89 -23.01 1.31
CA THR A 530 28.83 -22.24 0.06
C THR A 530 27.58 -21.41 -0.02
N TYR A 531 27.74 -20.09 -0.11
CA TYR A 531 26.60 -19.16 -0.28
C TYR A 531 26.08 -19.17 -1.71
N ARG A 532 24.74 -19.15 -1.86
CA ARG A 532 24.07 -19.22 -3.15
C ARG A 532 23.04 -18.11 -3.32
N TYR A 533 22.79 -17.72 -4.57
CA TYR A 533 21.76 -16.74 -4.91
C TYR A 533 20.85 -17.24 -6.02
N VAL A 534 19.64 -16.69 -6.06
CA VAL A 534 18.63 -16.90 -7.11
C VAL A 534 18.11 -15.57 -7.61
N GLU A 535 17.62 -15.57 -8.85
CA GLU A 535 17.08 -14.38 -9.51
C GLU A 535 15.56 -14.50 -9.69
N PHE A 536 14.84 -13.39 -9.57
CA PHE A 536 13.40 -13.33 -9.79
C PHE A 536 13.01 -11.99 -10.44
N HIS A 537 13.12 -11.90 -11.75
CA HIS A 537 12.84 -10.69 -12.53
C HIS A 537 12.30 -11.03 -13.93
N GLY A 538 11.81 -10.02 -14.69
CA GLY A 538 11.17 -10.20 -15.98
C GLY A 538 12.03 -10.86 -17.06
N GLY A 539 13.37 -10.67 -17.01
CA GLY A 539 14.31 -11.27 -17.96
C GLY A 539 14.52 -12.80 -17.82
N ILE A 540 13.86 -13.46 -16.84
CA ILE A 540 13.97 -14.91 -16.60
C ILE A 540 12.66 -15.59 -16.98
N LYS A 541 12.77 -16.81 -17.54
CA LYS A 541 11.63 -17.65 -17.92
C LYS A 541 10.68 -17.88 -16.73
N PRO A 542 9.35 -17.87 -16.92
CA PRO A 542 8.38 -18.05 -15.85
C PRO A 542 8.58 -19.30 -14.99
N GLU A 543 8.93 -20.41 -15.63
CA GLU A 543 9.15 -21.70 -14.96
C GLU A 543 10.35 -21.63 -13.99
N LEU A 544 11.43 -20.97 -14.42
CA LEU A 544 12.62 -20.77 -13.60
C LEU A 544 12.35 -19.82 -12.44
N ARG A 545 11.53 -18.76 -12.65
CA ARG A 545 11.10 -17.87 -11.56
C ARG A 545 10.37 -18.64 -10.47
N GLU A 546 9.42 -19.51 -10.84
CA GLU A 546 8.68 -20.31 -9.87
C GLU A 546 9.59 -21.33 -9.15
N THR A 547 10.55 -21.93 -9.85
CA THR A 547 11.56 -22.82 -9.24
C THR A 547 12.42 -22.06 -8.24
N ASN A 548 12.93 -20.89 -8.60
CA ASN A 548 13.76 -20.04 -7.74
C ASN A 548 12.99 -19.58 -6.49
N LYS A 549 11.71 -19.22 -6.64
CA LYS A 549 10.83 -18.89 -5.51
C LYS A 549 10.64 -20.09 -4.58
N LYS A 550 10.41 -21.29 -5.12
CA LYS A 550 10.27 -22.50 -4.32
C LYS A 550 11.54 -22.86 -3.57
N LEU A 551 12.71 -22.74 -4.20
CA LEU A 551 14.01 -22.97 -3.55
C LEU A 551 14.25 -21.99 -2.41
N PHE A 552 14.00 -20.72 -2.65
CA PHE A 552 14.17 -19.68 -1.63
C PHE A 552 13.23 -19.88 -0.44
N ASN A 553 11.96 -20.24 -0.70
CA ASN A 553 10.93 -20.44 0.31
C ASN A 553 10.92 -21.85 0.93
N ASN A 554 11.84 -22.72 0.58
CA ASN A 554 11.92 -24.04 1.16
C ASN A 554 12.03 -23.96 2.70
N PRO A 555 11.27 -24.73 3.49
CA PRO A 555 11.36 -24.72 4.96
C PRO A 555 12.77 -24.91 5.52
N LEU A 556 13.61 -25.70 4.83
CA LEU A 556 15.02 -25.91 5.20
C LEU A 556 15.88 -24.66 4.97
N ASN A 557 15.40 -23.69 4.18
CA ASN A 557 16.10 -22.44 3.89
C ASN A 557 15.91 -21.35 4.96
N LYS A 558 15.30 -21.63 6.09
CA LYS A 558 15.01 -20.62 7.14
C LYS A 558 16.24 -19.84 7.62
N TYR A 559 17.43 -20.39 7.44
CA TYR A 559 18.72 -19.76 7.72
C TYR A 559 19.56 -19.45 6.47
N GLY A 560 18.98 -19.51 5.26
CA GLY A 560 19.64 -19.15 4.01
C GLY A 560 20.68 -20.15 3.52
N LYS A 561 20.58 -21.42 3.94
CA LYS A 561 21.55 -22.48 3.56
C LYS A 561 21.36 -22.99 2.14
N ILE A 562 20.14 -22.93 1.58
CA ILE A 562 19.85 -23.33 0.20
C ILE A 562 20.13 -22.15 -0.75
N ALA A 563 19.42 -21.04 -0.53
CA ALA A 563 19.55 -19.81 -1.27
C ALA A 563 19.64 -18.64 -0.28
N LYS A 564 20.84 -18.05 -0.18
CA LYS A 564 21.09 -16.94 0.72
C LYS A 564 20.45 -15.65 0.25
N ILE A 565 20.50 -15.39 -1.05
CA ILE A 565 20.04 -14.15 -1.65
C ILE A 565 18.97 -14.44 -2.71
N ILE A 566 17.90 -13.68 -2.71
CA ILE A 566 17.00 -13.53 -3.85
C ILE A 566 17.10 -12.11 -4.38
N MET A 567 17.34 -11.96 -5.68
CA MET A 567 17.41 -10.68 -6.36
C MET A 567 16.13 -10.44 -7.14
N ILE A 568 15.45 -9.32 -6.89
CA ILE A 568 14.19 -8.98 -7.56
C ILE A 568 14.23 -7.59 -8.21
N SER A 569 13.44 -7.44 -9.27
CA SER A 569 13.21 -6.16 -9.95
C SER A 569 11.71 -5.77 -9.89
N PRO A 570 11.31 -4.58 -10.38
CA PRO A 570 9.90 -4.18 -10.42
C PRO A 570 8.95 -5.23 -11.01
N ALA A 571 9.33 -5.87 -12.10
CA ALA A 571 8.53 -6.94 -12.74
C ALA A 571 8.38 -8.19 -11.84
N GLY A 572 9.32 -8.42 -10.92
CA GLY A 572 9.29 -9.53 -9.97
C GLY A 572 8.57 -9.23 -8.65
N THR A 573 8.17 -7.98 -8.40
CA THR A 573 7.57 -7.63 -7.09
C THR A 573 6.12 -8.05 -6.95
N GLU A 574 5.41 -8.37 -8.03
CA GLU A 574 4.00 -8.74 -7.99
C GLU A 574 3.85 -10.26 -7.79
N GLY A 575 2.99 -10.66 -6.86
CA GLY A 575 2.65 -12.07 -6.64
C GLY A 575 3.70 -12.92 -5.91
N ILE A 576 4.81 -12.34 -5.40
CA ILE A 576 5.80 -13.07 -4.62
C ILE A 576 5.59 -12.91 -3.12
N ASN A 577 5.67 -14.02 -2.40
CA ASN A 577 5.76 -14.08 -0.94
C ASN A 577 7.10 -14.68 -0.56
N LEU A 578 7.81 -14.06 0.38
CA LEU A 578 9.12 -14.52 0.83
C LEU A 578 9.09 -14.81 2.32
N TYR A 579 9.61 -15.96 2.72
CA TYR A 579 9.59 -16.44 4.11
C TYR A 579 10.95 -16.29 4.77
N ASN A 580 10.94 -16.01 6.06
CA ASN A 580 12.11 -15.96 6.96
C ASN A 580 13.22 -14.98 6.52
N VAL A 581 12.90 -13.96 5.72
CA VAL A 581 13.85 -12.95 5.27
C VAL A 581 14.39 -12.16 6.47
N ARG A 582 15.71 -12.01 6.56
CA ARG A 582 16.37 -11.28 7.66
C ARG A 582 16.86 -9.90 7.26
N GLN A 583 17.16 -9.71 5.98
CA GLN A 583 17.58 -8.42 5.45
C GLN A 583 16.90 -8.12 4.12
N VAL A 584 16.54 -6.86 3.95
CA VAL A 584 16.06 -6.31 2.67
C VAL A 584 17.01 -5.18 2.28
N HIS A 585 17.60 -5.27 1.10
CA HIS A 585 18.48 -4.25 0.56
C HIS A 585 17.83 -3.55 -0.62
N ILE A 586 17.52 -2.26 -0.47
CA ILE A 586 17.03 -1.39 -1.54
C ILE A 586 18.24 -0.65 -2.10
N MET A 587 18.68 -1.06 -3.29
CA MET A 587 19.95 -0.61 -3.87
C MET A 587 19.94 0.89 -4.21
N GLU A 588 18.80 1.40 -4.69
CA GLU A 588 18.64 2.81 -5.03
C GLU A 588 17.28 3.37 -4.58
N PRO A 589 17.20 4.69 -4.31
CA PRO A 589 15.94 5.37 -4.01
C PRO A 589 14.92 5.25 -5.15
N HIS A 590 13.65 5.31 -4.80
CA HIS A 590 12.55 5.31 -5.76
C HIS A 590 11.72 6.60 -5.62
N TRP A 591 11.12 7.06 -6.71
CA TRP A 591 10.24 8.26 -6.76
C TRP A 591 9.04 8.19 -5.83
N ASN A 592 8.71 6.99 -5.37
CA ASN A 592 7.50 6.68 -4.66
C ASN A 592 7.79 5.74 -3.49
N GLU A 593 7.54 6.22 -2.28
CA GLU A 593 7.73 5.47 -1.05
C GLU A 593 6.83 4.23 -0.96
N VAL A 594 5.61 4.33 -1.47
CA VAL A 594 4.66 3.21 -1.50
C VAL A 594 5.26 2.00 -2.23
N ARG A 595 6.04 2.24 -3.30
CA ARG A 595 6.71 1.15 -4.03
C ARG A 595 7.73 0.44 -3.14
N ILE A 596 8.52 1.20 -2.39
CA ILE A 596 9.50 0.65 -1.45
C ILE A 596 8.80 -0.17 -0.35
N GLU A 597 7.71 0.37 0.23
CA GLU A 597 6.94 -0.35 1.24
C GLU A 597 6.29 -1.63 0.67
N GLN A 598 5.86 -1.64 -0.58
CA GLN A 598 5.37 -2.84 -1.26
C GLN A 598 6.46 -3.92 -1.39
N ILE A 599 7.70 -3.52 -1.69
CA ILE A 599 8.84 -4.45 -1.79
C ILE A 599 9.16 -5.02 -0.40
N VAL A 600 9.29 -4.17 0.59
CA VAL A 600 9.53 -4.58 1.98
C VAL A 600 8.40 -5.48 2.47
N GLY A 601 7.15 -5.18 2.11
CA GLY A 601 5.97 -5.99 2.40
C GLY A 601 5.96 -7.38 1.75
N ARG A 602 6.87 -7.70 0.81
CA ARG A 602 7.06 -9.07 0.31
C ARG A 602 7.85 -9.94 1.31
N ALA A 603 8.72 -9.32 2.08
CA ALA A 603 9.52 -9.94 3.12
C ALA A 603 8.85 -9.87 4.50
N VAL A 604 8.23 -8.73 4.84
CA VAL A 604 7.57 -8.51 6.13
C VAL A 604 6.05 -8.68 5.95
N ARG A 605 5.58 -9.90 6.07
CA ARG A 605 4.14 -10.25 6.00
C ARG A 605 3.70 -11.01 7.24
N ILE A 606 2.39 -11.13 7.41
CA ILE A 606 1.73 -11.84 8.50
C ILE A 606 2.32 -13.25 8.61
N CYS A 607 2.94 -13.52 9.78
CA CYS A 607 3.47 -14.83 10.15
C CYS A 607 4.46 -15.47 9.15
N HIS A 608 5.07 -14.69 8.26
CA HIS A 608 6.08 -15.22 7.34
C HIS A 608 7.37 -15.66 8.06
N HIS A 609 7.54 -15.27 9.32
CA HIS A 609 8.67 -15.62 10.17
C HIS A 609 8.33 -16.65 11.25
N LYS A 610 7.15 -17.30 11.15
CA LYS A 610 6.68 -18.24 12.19
C LYS A 610 7.61 -19.44 12.42
N ALA A 611 8.40 -19.82 11.42
CA ALA A 611 9.38 -20.92 11.52
C ALA A 611 10.61 -20.54 12.36
N LEU A 612 10.74 -19.28 12.76
CA LEU A 612 11.83 -18.76 13.59
C LEU A 612 11.36 -18.53 15.03
N PRO A 613 12.26 -18.66 16.02
CA PRO A 613 11.99 -18.20 17.38
C PRO A 613 11.54 -16.75 17.41
N MET A 614 10.68 -16.34 18.33
CA MET A 614 10.08 -14.99 18.36
C MET A 614 11.12 -13.90 18.47
N GLU A 615 12.17 -14.09 19.25
CA GLU A 615 13.29 -13.17 19.43
C GLU A 615 14.12 -12.97 18.15
N GLU A 616 14.05 -13.90 17.20
CA GLU A 616 14.73 -13.84 15.92
C GLU A 616 13.88 -13.22 14.80
N ARG A 617 12.60 -12.91 15.05
CA ARG A 617 11.68 -12.33 14.04
C ARG A 617 11.96 -10.85 13.81
N LYS A 618 13.13 -10.56 13.25
CA LYS A 618 13.60 -9.20 12.94
C LYS A 618 14.05 -9.13 11.49
N VAL A 619 13.71 -8.02 10.83
CA VAL A 619 14.10 -7.72 9.45
C VAL A 619 14.77 -6.36 9.40
N ASP A 620 16.04 -6.35 9.03
CA ASP A 620 16.81 -5.13 8.78
C ASP A 620 16.58 -4.68 7.33
N VAL A 621 16.04 -3.48 7.15
CA VAL A 621 15.82 -2.88 5.84
C VAL A 621 16.88 -1.84 5.58
N PHE A 622 17.79 -2.10 4.65
CA PHE A 622 18.86 -1.18 4.27
C PHE A 622 18.43 -0.38 3.02
N ARG A 623 18.47 0.93 3.13
CA ARG A 623 18.20 1.86 2.04
C ARG A 623 19.47 2.63 1.72
N TYR A 624 19.97 2.44 0.50
CA TYR A 624 21.25 3.01 0.08
C TYR A 624 21.04 4.22 -0.80
N LYS A 625 21.90 5.23 -0.62
CA LYS A 625 22.02 6.37 -1.53
C LYS A 625 23.49 6.80 -1.64
N MET A 626 23.85 7.24 -2.83
CA MET A 626 25.16 7.85 -3.06
C MET A 626 25.09 9.34 -2.72
N ILE A 627 26.16 9.84 -2.10
CA ILE A 627 26.35 11.27 -1.77
C ILE A 627 27.72 11.72 -2.23
N ARG A 628 27.88 13.03 -2.49
CA ARG A 628 29.19 13.63 -2.82
C ARG A 628 29.90 14.16 -1.59
N LYS A 629 31.24 14.22 -1.64
CA LYS A 629 32.07 14.80 -0.56
C LYS A 629 31.78 16.30 -0.37
N ASN A 630 31.55 17.03 -1.44
CA ASN A 630 31.34 18.48 -1.45
C ASN A 630 29.92 18.92 -1.07
N GLY A 631 29.04 17.98 -0.76
CA GLY A 631 27.63 18.26 -0.39
C GLY A 631 26.72 18.70 -1.54
N LYS A 632 27.19 18.71 -2.81
CA LYS A 632 26.29 18.94 -3.96
C LYS A 632 25.33 17.75 -4.08
N GLU A 633 24.03 18.03 -4.17
CA GLU A 633 22.98 17.03 -4.17
C GLU A 633 23.11 16.07 -5.36
N THR A 634 23.05 14.76 -5.10
CA THR A 634 23.06 13.71 -6.11
C THR A 634 21.64 13.40 -6.60
N THR A 635 21.55 12.65 -7.69
CA THR A 635 20.23 12.17 -8.17
C THR A 635 19.55 11.24 -7.17
N ASP A 636 20.30 10.41 -6.44
CA ASP A 636 19.76 9.60 -5.35
C ASP A 636 19.14 10.47 -4.26
N GLU A 637 19.81 11.55 -3.85
CA GLU A 637 19.28 12.49 -2.85
C GLU A 637 18.06 13.25 -3.36
N LYS A 638 18.08 13.74 -4.59
CA LYS A 638 16.93 14.40 -5.24
C LYS A 638 15.71 13.48 -5.25
N MET A 639 15.90 12.21 -5.63
CA MET A 639 14.82 11.23 -5.66
C MET A 639 14.25 10.95 -4.26
N GLU A 640 15.11 10.74 -3.28
CA GLU A 640 14.67 10.53 -1.91
C GLU A 640 13.90 11.74 -1.37
N ASN A 641 14.37 12.96 -1.62
CA ASN A 641 13.69 14.18 -1.19
C ASN A 641 12.32 14.35 -1.86
N ILE A 642 12.20 14.07 -3.16
CA ILE A 642 10.91 14.10 -3.87
C ILE A 642 9.98 13.03 -3.31
N SER A 643 10.48 11.80 -3.10
CA SER A 643 9.71 10.70 -2.55
C SER A 643 9.17 11.02 -1.15
N ARG A 644 10.00 11.57 -0.28
CA ARG A 644 9.61 11.98 1.08
C ARG A 644 8.56 13.08 1.08
N LYS A 645 8.72 14.12 0.24
CA LYS A 645 7.73 15.19 0.11
C LYS A 645 6.37 14.65 -0.35
N LYS A 646 6.35 13.81 -1.38
CA LYS A 646 5.13 13.15 -1.86
C LYS A 646 4.50 12.28 -0.79
N ASN A 647 5.30 11.49 -0.09
CA ASN A 647 4.82 10.60 0.95
C ASN A 647 4.21 11.35 2.13
N ASN A 648 4.85 12.42 2.61
CA ASN A 648 4.31 13.24 3.70
C ASN A 648 2.97 13.87 3.31
N LEU A 649 2.86 14.37 2.08
CA LEU A 649 1.60 14.90 1.56
C LEU A 649 0.51 13.81 1.54
N LEU A 650 0.81 12.62 1.01
CA LEU A 650 -0.14 11.51 0.96
C LEU A 650 -0.55 11.03 2.36
N ILE A 651 0.40 10.96 3.31
CA ILE A 651 0.12 10.54 4.68
C ILE A 651 -0.95 11.43 5.31
N SER A 652 -0.89 12.75 5.14
CA SER A 652 -1.87 13.67 5.72
C SER A 652 -3.30 13.41 5.20
N PHE A 653 -3.46 13.06 3.94
CA PHE A 653 -4.75 12.64 3.37
C PHE A 653 -5.19 11.25 3.87
N ILE A 654 -4.25 10.31 3.97
CA ILE A 654 -4.52 8.95 4.46
C ILE A 654 -4.98 8.98 5.92
N GLU A 655 -4.39 9.83 6.76
CA GLU A 655 -4.83 10.01 8.13
C GLU A 655 -6.26 10.54 8.19
N ALA A 656 -6.59 11.57 7.39
CA ALA A 656 -7.95 12.07 7.29
C ALA A 656 -8.96 11.01 6.81
N ILE A 657 -8.54 10.10 5.92
CA ILE A 657 -9.36 8.96 5.45
C ILE A 657 -9.60 7.96 6.58
N LYS A 658 -8.56 7.63 7.38
CA LYS A 658 -8.69 6.71 8.52
C LYS A 658 -9.63 7.24 9.59
N GLU A 659 -9.55 8.54 9.87
CA GLU A 659 -10.41 9.21 10.84
C GLU A 659 -11.90 9.11 10.47
N VAL A 660 -12.23 9.19 9.18
CA VAL A 660 -13.61 9.20 8.67
C VAL A 660 -14.12 7.81 8.23
N ALA A 661 -13.32 6.75 8.42
CA ALA A 661 -13.74 5.41 8.08
C ALA A 661 -15.02 5.03 8.85
N VAL A 662 -15.95 4.37 8.16
CA VAL A 662 -17.27 3.99 8.71
C VAL A 662 -17.15 3.09 9.93
N ASP A 663 -16.10 2.32 10.00
CA ASP A 663 -15.80 1.33 11.03
C ASP A 663 -14.74 1.81 12.04
N CYS A 664 -14.38 3.09 12.01
CA CYS A 664 -13.33 3.64 12.86
C CYS A 664 -13.54 3.28 14.34
N GLU A 665 -14.72 3.51 14.90
CA GLU A 665 -15.03 3.16 16.29
C GLU A 665 -15.15 1.64 16.54
N LEU A 666 -15.60 0.88 15.53
CA LEU A 666 -15.76 -0.57 15.66
C LEU A 666 -14.40 -1.29 15.72
N PHE A 667 -13.41 -0.78 15.00
CA PHE A 667 -12.11 -1.45 14.83
C PHE A 667 -10.95 -0.72 15.53
N LYS A 668 -11.24 0.27 16.36
CA LYS A 668 -10.21 1.09 17.03
C LYS A 668 -9.23 0.26 17.86
N ASN A 669 -9.69 -0.79 18.53
CA ASN A 669 -8.84 -1.67 19.33
C ASN A 669 -7.72 -2.35 18.52
N HIS A 670 -7.91 -2.50 17.22
CA HIS A 670 -6.91 -3.05 16.29
C HIS A 670 -6.20 -1.95 15.51
N ASN A 671 -6.96 -0.99 14.97
CA ASN A 671 -6.43 0.04 14.08
C ASN A 671 -5.55 1.08 14.77
N MET A 672 -5.75 1.32 16.08
CA MET A 672 -5.01 2.32 16.85
C MET A 672 -3.83 1.74 17.66
N ILE A 673 -3.43 0.49 17.39
CA ILE A 673 -2.22 -0.09 17.95
C ILE A 673 -0.99 0.56 17.32
N GLY A 674 -0.26 1.38 18.08
CA GLY A 674 0.97 2.05 17.62
C GLY A 674 0.76 3.41 16.91
N SER A 675 -0.46 3.80 16.58
CA SER A 675 -0.78 5.17 16.12
C SER A 675 -2.14 5.57 16.67
N GLN A 676 -2.19 6.59 17.51
CA GLN A 676 -3.45 7.13 18.01
C GLN A 676 -3.95 8.23 17.07
N TYR A 677 -5.21 8.11 16.63
CA TYR A 677 -5.95 9.14 15.93
C TYR A 677 -7.39 9.15 16.46
N SER A 678 -8.13 10.22 16.23
CA SER A 678 -9.51 10.33 16.67
C SER A 678 -10.44 10.03 15.50
N CYS A 679 -11.51 9.27 15.75
CA CYS A 679 -12.54 9.10 14.74
C CYS A 679 -13.24 10.43 14.46
N PHE A 680 -13.53 10.67 13.20
CA PHE A 680 -14.17 11.91 12.75
C PHE A 680 -15.51 12.12 13.42
N LYS A 681 -15.74 13.31 13.95
CA LYS A 681 -16.99 13.72 14.58
C LYS A 681 -17.64 14.78 13.70
N PHE A 682 -18.92 14.57 13.41
CA PHE A 682 -19.68 15.54 12.66
C PHE A 682 -20.07 16.70 13.56
N ASN A 683 -19.84 17.91 13.14
CA ASN A 683 -20.15 19.12 13.91
C ASN A 683 -21.60 19.63 13.75
N GLU A 684 -22.48 18.90 13.07
CA GLU A 684 -23.86 19.31 12.82
C GLU A 684 -24.81 18.13 12.81
N GLU A 685 -26.11 18.38 13.05
CA GLU A 685 -27.19 17.46 12.76
C GLU A 685 -27.10 17.05 11.29
N THR A 686 -26.52 15.90 11.03
CA THR A 686 -26.38 15.38 9.68
C THR A 686 -27.75 14.98 9.19
N LEU A 687 -28.17 15.62 8.14
CA LEU A 687 -29.31 15.16 7.36
C LEU A 687 -28.95 13.77 6.83
N PHE A 688 -29.63 12.77 7.34
CA PHE A 688 -29.49 11.40 6.87
C PHE A 688 -30.34 11.28 5.60
N ASP A 689 -29.68 11.16 4.45
CA ASP A 689 -30.34 10.82 3.18
C ASP A 689 -30.47 9.31 3.10
N GLU A 690 -31.69 8.80 3.12
CA GLU A 690 -32.02 7.37 3.03
C GLU A 690 -31.46 6.71 1.77
N ASN A 691 -31.23 7.48 0.71
CA ASN A 691 -30.67 6.99 -0.56
C ASN A 691 -29.15 6.95 -0.62
N VAL A 692 -28.45 7.79 0.12
CA VAL A 692 -27.00 8.02 -0.03
C VAL A 692 -26.24 7.85 1.28
N GLY A 693 -26.96 7.70 2.38
CA GLY A 693 -26.36 7.67 3.73
C GLY A 693 -26.09 9.07 4.28
N PRO A 694 -25.15 9.24 5.22
CA PRO A 694 -24.85 10.55 5.78
C PRO A 694 -24.50 11.50 4.64
N ALA A 695 -25.39 12.46 4.39
CA ALA A 695 -25.39 13.20 3.16
C ALA A 695 -24.24 14.22 3.13
N TYR A 696 -23.44 14.13 2.10
CA TYR A 696 -22.81 15.31 1.55
C TYR A 696 -23.87 16.14 0.83
N ILE A 697 -24.27 17.25 1.39
CA ILE A 697 -25.14 18.21 0.68
C ILE A 697 -24.20 19.18 -0.04
N GLU A 698 -24.32 19.22 -1.36
CA GLU A 698 -23.57 20.12 -2.23
C GLU A 698 -24.09 21.56 -2.11
N LYS A 699 -23.98 22.17 -0.92
CA LYS A 699 -24.24 23.58 -0.73
C LYS A 699 -22.95 24.27 -0.30
N HIS A 700 -22.31 24.98 -1.22
CA HIS A 700 -21.12 25.80 -0.97
C HIS A 700 -21.22 26.67 0.30
N GLU A 701 -22.39 27.13 0.62
CA GLU A 701 -22.65 27.93 1.83
C GLU A 701 -22.48 27.14 3.13
N TYR A 702 -22.79 25.86 3.10
CA TYR A 702 -22.62 24.93 4.23
C TYR A 702 -21.16 24.61 4.50
N ASP A 703 -20.40 24.35 3.44
CA ASP A 703 -18.95 24.10 3.54
C ASP A 703 -18.21 25.35 4.06
N GLN A 704 -18.64 26.55 3.66
CA GLN A 704 -18.05 27.80 4.17
C GLN A 704 -18.36 28.07 5.64
N LYS A 705 -19.58 27.76 6.10
CA LYS A 705 -19.94 27.93 7.52
C LYS A 705 -19.12 27.00 8.43
N ILE A 706 -18.85 25.78 7.97
CA ILE A 706 -18.05 24.82 8.73
C ILE A 706 -16.58 25.24 8.79
N ASN A 707 -16.02 25.73 7.69
CA ASN A 707 -14.66 26.23 7.66
C ASN A 707 -14.44 27.42 8.59
N ASN A 708 -15.44 28.28 8.73
CA ASN A 708 -15.38 29.42 9.65
C ASN A 708 -15.59 29.05 11.13
N GLY A 709 -16.18 27.87 11.41
CA GLY A 709 -16.38 27.33 12.76
C GLY A 709 -15.22 26.48 13.30
N SER A 710 -14.33 26.01 12.43
CA SER A 710 -13.24 25.11 12.79
C SER A 710 -12.04 25.72 13.50
N ASN A 711 -12.03 27.00 13.77
CA ASN A 711 -11.11 27.64 14.74
C ASN A 711 -11.54 27.39 16.20
N SER A 712 -12.38 26.44 16.47
CA SER A 712 -12.70 26.05 17.82
C SER A 712 -11.66 25.03 18.29
N LYS A 713 -10.82 25.49 19.11
CA LYS A 713 -10.83 25.17 20.54
C LYS A 713 -11.62 23.87 20.76
N ASP A 714 -10.92 22.92 21.36
CA ASP A 714 -11.42 21.70 21.95
C ASP A 714 -12.94 21.60 22.00
N SER A 715 -13.48 20.53 21.37
CA SER A 715 -14.88 20.15 21.58
C SER A 715 -15.17 20.29 23.08
N SER A 716 -15.99 21.27 23.45
CA SER A 716 -16.27 21.52 24.85
C SER A 716 -16.98 20.31 25.43
N ILE A 717 -16.23 19.51 26.18
CA ILE A 717 -16.82 18.39 26.93
C ILE A 717 -17.56 19.01 28.10
N GLU A 718 -18.87 19.10 27.99
CA GLU A 718 -19.72 19.49 29.11
C GLU A 718 -20.00 18.25 29.99
N LYS A 719 -19.67 18.33 31.27
CA LYS A 719 -20.03 17.31 32.25
C LYS A 719 -21.35 17.71 32.91
N ILE A 720 -22.37 16.89 32.72
CA ILE A 720 -23.66 17.07 33.36
C ILE A 720 -23.93 15.96 34.36
N LYS A 721 -24.60 16.30 35.47
CA LYS A 721 -25.01 15.35 36.50
C LYS A 721 -26.38 14.79 36.12
N VAL A 722 -26.47 13.48 36.00
CA VAL A 722 -27.67 12.79 35.54
C VAL A 722 -28.10 11.71 36.53
N LYS A 723 -29.38 11.38 36.52
CA LYS A 723 -29.93 10.24 37.28
C LYS A 723 -30.40 9.13 36.34
N LYS A 724 -30.26 7.89 36.78
CA LYS A 724 -30.80 6.73 36.08
C LYS A 724 -32.31 6.67 36.30
N ILE A 725 -33.06 6.57 35.18
CA ILE A 725 -34.53 6.43 35.21
C ILE A 725 -34.99 5.22 34.37
N ASN A 726 -36.17 4.71 34.71
CA ASN A 726 -36.97 3.83 33.83
C ASN A 726 -37.91 4.70 33.01
N ALA A 727 -37.92 4.48 31.70
CA ALA A 727 -38.81 5.24 30.82
C ALA A 727 -39.22 4.46 29.59
N VAL A 728 -40.31 4.91 28.97
CA VAL A 728 -40.82 4.47 27.68
C VAL A 728 -40.85 5.65 26.72
N ILE A 729 -40.64 5.39 25.43
CA ILE A 729 -40.74 6.40 24.37
C ILE A 729 -42.16 6.38 23.80
N LYS A 730 -42.81 7.51 23.74
CA LYS A 730 -44.10 7.64 23.08
C LYS A 730 -43.90 7.54 21.56
N LEU A 731 -44.53 6.57 20.91
CA LEU A 731 -44.38 6.27 19.48
C LEU A 731 -45.47 6.94 18.62
N SER A 732 -46.70 6.81 19.04
CA SER A 732 -47.89 7.42 18.41
C SER A 732 -49.05 7.41 19.42
N ASP A 733 -50.23 7.84 19.05
CA ASP A 733 -51.39 7.87 19.94
C ASP A 733 -51.53 6.57 20.72
N ASP A 734 -51.30 6.67 22.00
CA ASP A 734 -51.43 5.60 23.01
C ASP A 734 -50.48 4.38 22.85
N THR A 735 -49.45 4.45 22.00
CA THR A 735 -48.45 3.37 21.93
C THR A 735 -47.10 3.79 22.48
N TYR A 736 -46.44 2.88 23.19
CA TYR A 736 -45.16 3.11 23.84
C TYR A 736 -44.14 2.05 23.46
N SER A 737 -42.88 2.41 23.51
CA SER A 737 -41.74 1.48 23.33
C SER A 737 -41.66 0.51 24.51
N GLU A 738 -40.79 -0.51 24.38
CA GLU A 738 -40.36 -1.31 25.51
C GLU A 738 -39.73 -0.45 26.61
N LEU A 739 -39.95 -0.86 27.87
CA LEU A 739 -39.35 -0.26 29.04
C LEU A 739 -37.81 -0.40 29.02
N LYS A 740 -37.10 0.74 29.12
CA LYS A 740 -35.63 0.77 29.15
C LYS A 740 -35.10 1.73 30.19
N PHE A 741 -33.82 1.53 30.53
CA PHE A 741 -33.10 2.47 31.36
C PHE A 741 -32.47 3.58 30.50
N PHE A 742 -32.52 4.81 31.05
CA PHE A 742 -31.98 6.01 30.45
C PHE A 742 -31.28 6.89 31.49
N TRP A 743 -30.43 7.82 31.03
CA TRP A 743 -29.90 8.89 31.85
C TRP A 743 -30.77 10.13 31.71
N TYR A 744 -31.14 10.74 32.81
CA TYR A 744 -32.03 11.91 32.86
C TYR A 744 -31.33 13.11 33.47
N TYR A 745 -31.34 14.24 32.75
CA TYR A 745 -30.81 15.52 33.19
C TYR A 745 -31.97 16.46 33.57
N ASP A 746 -32.14 16.67 34.87
CA ASP A 746 -33.27 17.39 35.44
C ASP A 746 -33.43 18.83 34.95
N LYS A 747 -32.28 19.56 34.80
CA LYS A 747 -32.31 20.99 34.44
C LYS A 747 -32.97 21.31 33.11
N THR A 748 -32.75 20.43 32.11
CA THR A 748 -33.28 20.60 30.73
C THR A 748 -34.36 19.60 30.41
N ARG A 749 -34.65 18.67 31.34
CA ARG A 749 -35.55 17.53 31.13
C ARG A 749 -35.14 16.61 30.00
N THR A 750 -33.87 16.64 29.61
CA THR A 750 -33.35 15.84 28.52
C THR A 750 -33.01 14.43 29.00
N VAL A 751 -33.36 13.44 28.18
CA VAL A 751 -33.08 12.03 28.43
C VAL A 751 -32.06 11.53 27.43
N TYR A 752 -31.03 10.87 27.94
CA TYR A 752 -29.93 10.33 27.13
C TYR A 752 -29.97 8.81 27.14
N ASP A 753 -29.61 8.22 25.99
CA ASP A 753 -29.43 6.77 25.86
C ASP A 753 -28.42 6.25 26.88
N TYR A 754 -28.76 5.15 27.54
CA TYR A 754 -27.93 4.61 28.63
C TYR A 754 -26.57 4.09 28.17
N GLU A 755 -26.51 3.51 26.96
CA GLU A 755 -25.30 2.90 26.42
C GLU A 755 -24.45 3.92 25.62
N LEU A 756 -25.09 4.79 24.86
CA LEU A 756 -24.46 5.64 23.86
C LEU A 756 -24.36 7.11 24.28
N ASN A 757 -24.96 7.47 25.39
CA ASN A 757 -24.95 8.85 25.95
C ASN A 757 -25.37 9.96 24.95
N TYR A 758 -26.33 9.67 24.04
CA TYR A 758 -26.89 10.68 23.14
C TYR A 758 -28.30 11.08 23.59
N PRO A 759 -28.76 12.30 23.28
CA PRO A 759 -30.10 12.73 23.64
C PRO A 759 -31.16 11.93 22.84
N VAL A 760 -32.06 11.28 23.53
CA VAL A 760 -33.17 10.50 22.96
C VAL A 760 -34.41 11.36 22.81
N GLY A 761 -34.66 12.20 23.83
CA GLY A 761 -35.84 13.02 23.87
C GLY A 761 -35.91 13.82 25.15
N LYS A 762 -37.05 14.38 25.44
CA LYS A 762 -37.40 15.07 26.71
C LYS A 762 -38.50 14.33 27.42
N ILE A 763 -38.54 14.41 28.70
CA ILE A 763 -39.68 13.91 29.49
C ILE A 763 -40.91 14.72 29.09
N ASP A 764 -42.00 14.04 28.82
CA ASP A 764 -43.33 14.66 28.63
C ASP A 764 -43.76 15.35 29.89
N VAL A 765 -44.45 16.49 29.76
CA VAL A 765 -45.01 17.26 30.87
C VAL A 765 -46.48 17.52 30.62
N ASP A 766 -47.27 17.58 31.70
CA ASP A 766 -48.65 18.02 31.67
C ASP A 766 -48.79 19.53 31.52
N ASP A 767 -49.98 20.05 31.37
CA ASP A 767 -50.27 21.49 31.24
C ASP A 767 -49.80 22.31 32.48
N ASN A 768 -49.60 21.67 33.63
CA ASN A 768 -49.13 22.30 34.84
C ASN A 768 -47.57 22.17 34.98
N GLY A 769 -46.89 21.60 34.03
CA GLY A 769 -45.45 21.43 34.00
C GLY A 769 -44.95 20.25 34.84
N ASN A 770 -45.81 19.34 35.29
CA ASN A 770 -45.39 18.14 35.97
C ASN A 770 -44.98 17.05 34.99
N GLU A 771 -44.00 16.23 35.36
CA GLU A 771 -43.47 15.11 34.55
C GLU A 771 -44.50 13.99 34.36
N ASN A 772 -44.85 13.68 33.13
CA ASN A 772 -45.78 12.59 32.81
C ASN A 772 -45.13 11.21 33.04
N LYS A 773 -45.84 10.34 33.74
CA LYS A 773 -45.44 8.97 34.06
C LYS A 773 -46.53 7.97 33.67
N LEU A 774 -46.10 6.83 33.17
CA LEU A 774 -47.00 5.70 32.90
C LEU A 774 -47.46 5.01 34.20
N ASP A 775 -46.56 4.99 35.19
CA ASP A 775 -46.74 4.49 36.54
C ASP A 775 -45.82 5.27 37.50
N ASN A 776 -45.85 4.94 38.82
CA ASN A 776 -45.07 5.67 39.81
C ASN A 776 -43.56 5.70 39.55
N ASN A 777 -43.00 4.83 38.69
CA ASN A 777 -41.59 4.64 38.45
C ASN A 777 -41.16 4.76 37.00
N THR A 778 -42.11 4.89 36.03
CA THR A 778 -41.84 4.87 34.62
C THR A 778 -42.20 6.21 33.97
N TYR A 779 -41.17 6.92 33.46
CA TYR A 779 -41.34 8.21 32.79
C TYR A 779 -41.73 8.02 31.32
N ILE A 780 -42.42 9.01 30.76
CA ILE A 780 -42.76 9.07 29.35
C ILE A 780 -41.82 10.06 28.65
N ILE A 781 -41.21 9.62 27.56
CA ILE A 781 -40.27 10.42 26.76
C ILE A 781 -40.90 10.80 25.44
N SER A 782 -40.86 12.07 25.09
CA SER A 782 -41.11 12.58 23.74
C SER A 782 -39.80 12.52 22.94
N LYS A 783 -39.87 11.94 21.74
CA LYS A 783 -38.67 11.70 20.92
C LYS A 783 -38.13 12.98 20.30
N ILE A 784 -36.86 13.30 20.51
CA ILE A 784 -36.18 14.46 19.89
C ILE A 784 -35.41 14.01 18.64
N ILE A 785 -34.67 12.90 18.74
CA ILE A 785 -33.77 12.44 17.68
C ILE A 785 -34.16 11.02 17.27
N ASN A 786 -34.36 10.80 15.99
CA ASN A 786 -34.61 9.49 15.41
C ASN A 786 -33.33 8.97 14.77
N ILE A 787 -32.66 8.01 15.43
CA ILE A 787 -31.59 7.23 14.78
C ILE A 787 -32.28 6.17 13.93
N PRO A 788 -32.11 6.18 12.60
CA PRO A 788 -32.75 5.21 11.72
C PRO A 788 -32.43 3.77 12.12
N ASN A 789 -33.45 2.90 12.11
CA ASN A 789 -33.22 1.48 12.30
C ASN A 789 -32.88 0.85 10.95
N PHE A 790 -31.70 0.22 10.90
CA PHE A 790 -31.36 -0.68 9.82
C PHE A 790 -31.49 -2.11 10.35
N THR A 791 -32.52 -2.81 9.93
CA THR A 791 -32.78 -4.19 10.36
C THR A 791 -32.06 -5.13 9.41
N ILE A 792 -30.97 -5.71 9.88
CA ILE A 792 -30.33 -6.85 9.22
C ILE A 792 -31.11 -8.09 9.69
N TYR A 793 -31.91 -8.67 8.82
CA TYR A 793 -32.54 -9.96 9.09
C TYR A 793 -31.59 -11.11 8.81
#